data_2f6cc84ceb1e7155df36abd79f56d7b7
#
_entry.id   2f6cc84ceb1e7155df36abd79f56d7b7
#
_cell.length_a   1.000
_cell.length_b   1.000
_cell.length_c   1.000
_cell.angle_alpha   90.00
_cell.angle_beta   90.00
_cell.angle_gamma   90.00
#
_symmetry.space_group_name_H-M   'P 1'
#
loop_
_entity.id
_entity.type
_entity.pdbx_description
1 polymer ?
#
loop_
_entity_poly.entity_id
_entity_poly.type
_entity_poly.pdbx_seq_one_letter_code
_entity_poly.pdbx_strand_id
1 'polypeptide(L)'
;VPEQFSRALPKNREAEQVILGASMLDPEATIPQLLQTLQPDDFFWKAHQIIYRGILELFEGGKPADLITVGNRLDELNKLDDIGGRAYLSELVAKVTTTASVPYYAEIIKKKAILRALIEAGHEIAELGFSEESELEPLLDAAEEKVFQISRFQLKQNFYLIRDFLHEHLEHLEKLQRDPSQHTVTGLPTGYRKFDEMTAGLQPSDLIIVAARPSVGKTSLALSIGRQMALRFDRCVGFFSLEMTKEQVLERLLCAEARINLHRLRGGYLQTDSESWRRIISAASKLQNSKIIVDDTPSISVLELKAKARRMKAEHGLDALFVDYLQLVEGGGRSDVREQEVAYIARSLKGLARELNIPVIALSQLSRAPERPPRKPRLSDLRECVTGDTRVIDGKTGDLLEVRNVRPGMTVIALDHEQRLRPARVLDVIPKGVNRVYRVRVQTGREIRATAAHPFLIPEGWRPLRDLAPGDLVATMRSVTLPGEPRPPELCRFLGYLTGDGTYLRHREVGFINSDPALVQDVIDIARRHFDIEVSARRRFTSEQIAFVKKNSRGYGQPHGNPLRNWLRELGLMGQRYDQKSVPGWILTADARGIAEYLGGLFATDGTIVRRSEGYWDVKLCTTSLQLAKQTQYLLARLGIVSGITSGYKSAKATCPIYTVYVSRSEDNLRKFALLIPLRGRKALLAQELLLSMPRRQTNSGLEALPPSVSLVINQRRREQGLSHAAVGYRGVGKRISCSRAAAVAERLGDSLLHQWATSNLLWERIVSITPEGEEPVWDLVIEGVHNFVANGIVVHNSGEIEQTADVVLFLYREDAGSEENAEEESQGLGQQTAPLVHETEIIIGKQRNGPTGSFTLLFHRAYTSFEEYYVAGEGGPTF
;
A
#
# COMPACT_ATOMS: atom_id res chain seq x y z
N VAL A 1 -6.56 48.69 -4.78
CA VAL A 1 -5.32 48.12 -5.34
C VAL A 1 -4.37 49.28 -5.59
N PRO A 2 -3.20 49.34 -4.96
CA PRO A 2 -2.22 50.42 -5.24
C PRO A 2 -1.69 50.31 -6.68
N GLU A 3 -1.59 51.42 -7.39
CA GLU A 3 -1.11 51.59 -8.78
C GLU A 3 0.32 51.11 -9.08
N GLN A 4 0.95 50.34 -8.19
CA GLN A 4 2.35 49.88 -8.33
C GLN A 4 2.55 48.58 -9.14
N PHE A 5 1.52 47.87 -9.58
CA PHE A 5 1.61 46.61 -10.31
C PHE A 5 1.32 46.64 -11.82
N SER A 6 1.38 47.86 -12.42
CA SER A 6 1.27 48.03 -13.88
C SER A 6 2.56 47.66 -14.66
N ARG A 7 3.40 46.72 -14.18
CA ARG A 7 4.55 46.23 -14.94
C ARG A 7 4.13 45.09 -15.89
N ALA A 8 4.53 45.17 -17.16
CA ALA A 8 4.29 44.11 -18.13
C ALA A 8 4.92 42.77 -17.69
N LEU A 9 4.15 41.68 -17.77
CA LEU A 9 4.62 40.34 -17.41
C LEU A 9 5.90 39.98 -18.20
N PRO A 10 6.85 39.26 -17.60
CA PRO A 10 8.08 38.79 -18.25
C PRO A 10 7.82 37.91 -19.47
N LYS A 11 8.24 38.32 -20.64
CA LYS A 11 8.05 37.65 -21.92
C LYS A 11 9.24 37.82 -22.86
N ASN A 12 9.41 36.93 -23.83
CA ASN A 12 10.40 37.09 -24.91
C ASN A 12 9.84 36.40 -26.18
N ARG A 13 9.27 37.22 -27.09
CA ARG A 13 8.61 36.73 -28.30
C ARG A 13 9.57 36.09 -29.28
N GLU A 14 10.74 36.71 -29.45
CA GLU A 14 11.75 36.21 -30.39
C GLU A 14 12.24 34.83 -30.00
N ALA A 15 12.54 34.60 -28.72
CA ALA A 15 12.96 33.27 -28.24
C ALA A 15 11.90 32.19 -28.47
N GLU A 16 10.60 32.50 -28.18
CA GLU A 16 9.52 31.56 -28.40
C GLU A 16 9.35 31.23 -29.89
N GLN A 17 9.43 32.25 -30.76
CA GLN A 17 9.30 32.05 -32.21
C GLN A 17 10.44 31.19 -32.78
N VAL A 18 11.68 31.42 -32.34
CA VAL A 18 12.85 30.65 -32.76
C VAL A 18 12.73 29.19 -32.31
N ILE A 19 12.30 28.95 -31.07
CA ILE A 19 12.10 27.57 -30.57
C ILE A 19 11.06 26.81 -31.40
N LEU A 20 9.90 27.41 -31.65
CA LEU A 20 8.84 26.76 -32.43
C LEU A 20 9.26 26.50 -33.87
N GLY A 21 9.94 27.48 -34.47
CA GLY A 21 10.48 27.32 -35.84
C GLY A 21 11.53 26.22 -35.93
N ALA A 22 12.48 26.18 -34.96
CA ALA A 22 13.51 25.14 -34.89
C ALA A 22 12.91 23.73 -34.68
N SER A 23 11.86 23.63 -33.86
CA SER A 23 11.16 22.36 -33.63
C SER A 23 10.48 21.80 -34.87
N MET A 24 10.04 22.66 -35.81
CA MET A 24 9.47 22.26 -37.10
C MET A 24 10.51 22.07 -38.18
N LEU A 25 11.71 22.68 -38.06
CA LEU A 25 12.78 22.59 -39.05
C LEU A 25 13.60 21.32 -38.87
N ASP A 26 13.93 20.96 -37.62
CA ASP A 26 14.68 19.74 -37.25
C ASP A 26 14.06 19.10 -36.01
N PRO A 27 12.92 18.40 -36.14
CA PRO A 27 12.21 17.80 -35.02
C PRO A 27 13.01 16.79 -34.24
N GLU A 28 13.80 15.93 -34.92
CA GLU A 28 14.52 14.83 -34.28
C GLU A 28 15.69 15.29 -33.40
N ALA A 29 16.37 16.35 -33.78
CA ALA A 29 17.45 16.91 -32.98
C ALA A 29 16.95 17.87 -31.90
N THR A 30 15.86 18.61 -32.14
CA THR A 30 15.44 19.75 -31.30
C THR A 30 14.45 19.32 -30.24
N ILE A 31 13.42 18.54 -30.58
CA ILE A 31 12.34 18.21 -29.63
C ILE A 31 12.83 17.43 -28.40
N PRO A 32 13.73 16.41 -28.50
CA PRO A 32 14.24 15.71 -27.33
C PRO A 32 14.99 16.62 -26.33
N GLN A 33 15.66 17.67 -26.82
CA GLN A 33 16.35 18.64 -25.98
C GLN A 33 15.35 19.57 -25.27
N LEU A 34 14.30 19.97 -25.95
CA LEU A 34 13.27 20.86 -25.44
C LEU A 34 12.35 20.18 -24.41
N LEU A 35 12.00 18.90 -24.59
CA LEU A 35 11.21 18.10 -23.66
C LEU A 35 11.79 18.07 -22.24
N GLN A 36 13.12 18.18 -22.12
CA GLN A 36 13.81 18.23 -20.84
C GLN A 36 13.68 19.57 -20.11
N THR A 37 13.35 20.64 -20.84
CA THR A 37 13.45 22.01 -20.31
C THR A 37 12.10 22.75 -20.33
N LEU A 38 11.30 22.59 -21.37
CA LEU A 38 10.09 23.37 -21.64
C LEU A 38 8.83 22.52 -21.62
N GLN A 39 7.77 23.10 -21.04
CA GLN A 39 6.39 22.63 -21.11
C GLN A 39 5.56 23.61 -21.98
N PRO A 40 4.43 23.18 -22.56
CA PRO A 40 3.57 24.11 -23.32
C PRO A 40 3.17 25.38 -22.58
N ASP A 41 2.96 25.27 -21.26
CA ASP A 41 2.53 26.38 -20.40
C ASP A 41 3.69 27.36 -20.06
N ASP A 42 4.93 27.01 -20.38
CA ASP A 42 6.09 27.91 -20.24
C ASP A 42 6.06 29.03 -21.28
N PHE A 43 5.33 28.88 -22.39
CA PHE A 43 5.17 29.92 -23.41
C PHE A 43 4.19 31.00 -22.95
N PHE A 44 4.49 32.27 -23.26
CA PHE A 44 3.63 33.38 -22.88
C PHE A 44 2.39 33.53 -23.80
N TRP A 45 2.62 33.40 -25.14
CA TRP A 45 1.54 33.55 -26.09
C TRP A 45 0.74 32.27 -26.25
N LYS A 46 -0.58 32.41 -26.14
CA LYS A 46 -1.48 31.24 -26.22
C LYS A 46 -1.37 30.53 -27.56
N ALA A 47 -1.14 31.27 -28.65
CA ALA A 47 -0.86 30.69 -29.97
C ALA A 47 0.40 29.80 -29.96
N HIS A 48 1.46 30.22 -29.27
CA HIS A 48 2.69 29.44 -29.15
C HIS A 48 2.49 28.17 -28.29
N GLN A 49 1.70 28.26 -27.22
CA GLN A 49 1.32 27.09 -26.41
C GLN A 49 0.60 26.04 -27.25
N ILE A 50 -0.35 26.49 -28.09
CA ILE A 50 -1.13 25.61 -28.99
C ILE A 50 -0.22 24.96 -30.02
N ILE A 51 0.66 25.74 -30.65
CA ILE A 51 1.62 25.21 -31.64
C ILE A 51 2.57 24.19 -31.00
N TYR A 52 3.16 24.50 -29.84
CA TYR A 52 4.09 23.59 -29.17
C TYR A 52 3.41 22.31 -28.72
N ARG A 53 2.17 22.38 -28.23
CA ARG A 53 1.38 21.19 -27.88
C ARG A 53 1.09 20.32 -29.10
N GLY A 54 0.74 20.91 -30.25
CA GLY A 54 0.54 20.18 -31.49
C GLY A 54 1.82 19.48 -32.00
N ILE A 55 2.99 20.14 -31.84
CA ILE A 55 4.31 19.56 -32.15
C ILE A 55 4.60 18.35 -31.27
N LEU A 56 4.36 18.45 -29.95
CA LEU A 56 4.60 17.36 -29.01
C LEU A 56 3.67 16.16 -29.28
N GLU A 57 2.39 16.38 -29.53
CA GLU A 57 1.42 15.32 -29.86
C GLU A 57 1.82 14.52 -31.12
N LEU A 58 2.35 15.19 -32.15
CA LEU A 58 2.86 14.53 -33.35
C LEU A 58 4.11 13.70 -33.05
N PHE A 59 5.04 14.27 -32.31
CA PHE A 59 6.30 13.61 -31.96
C PHE A 59 6.06 12.37 -31.08
N GLU A 60 5.21 12.46 -30.05
CA GLU A 60 4.82 11.33 -29.19
C GLU A 60 4.07 10.24 -29.98
N GLY A 61 3.30 10.64 -30.98
CA GLY A 61 2.62 9.72 -31.90
C GLY A 61 3.54 9.10 -32.98
N GLY A 62 4.84 9.37 -32.95
CA GLY A 62 5.83 8.86 -33.92
C GLY A 62 5.63 9.41 -35.35
N LYS A 63 4.98 10.58 -35.48
CA LYS A 63 4.74 11.25 -36.77
C LYS A 63 5.73 12.40 -36.95
N PRO A 64 6.14 12.73 -38.19
CA PRO A 64 7.00 13.89 -38.45
C PRO A 64 6.32 15.17 -37.93
N ALA A 65 7.02 16.03 -37.22
CA ALA A 65 6.50 17.30 -36.70
C ALA A 65 6.98 18.49 -37.56
N ASP A 66 6.90 18.37 -38.89
CA ASP A 66 7.25 19.42 -39.83
C ASP A 66 6.13 20.44 -40.03
N LEU A 67 6.42 21.52 -40.79
CA LEU A 67 5.50 22.60 -41.08
C LEU A 67 4.14 22.13 -41.62
N ILE A 68 4.13 21.10 -42.48
CA ILE A 68 2.92 20.62 -43.14
C ILE A 68 2.08 19.79 -42.16
N THR A 69 2.73 18.86 -41.46
CA THR A 69 2.04 17.96 -40.53
C THR A 69 1.51 18.70 -39.29
N VAL A 70 2.26 19.67 -38.74
CA VAL A 70 1.79 20.54 -37.67
C VAL A 70 0.61 21.38 -38.11
N GLY A 71 0.66 21.97 -39.34
CA GLY A 71 -0.46 22.72 -39.91
C GLY A 71 -1.71 21.87 -40.06
N ASN A 72 -1.61 20.64 -40.56
CA ASN A 72 -2.73 19.71 -40.71
C ASN A 72 -3.29 19.29 -39.35
N ARG A 73 -2.43 19.03 -38.35
CA ARG A 73 -2.85 18.66 -36.99
C ARG A 73 -3.65 19.78 -36.30
N LEU A 74 -3.20 21.02 -36.46
CA LEU A 74 -3.89 22.18 -35.90
C LEU A 74 -5.23 22.48 -36.63
N ASP A 75 -5.32 22.12 -37.90
CA ASP A 75 -6.55 22.21 -38.69
C ASP A 75 -7.57 21.16 -38.25
N GLU A 76 -7.15 19.89 -38.03
CA GLU A 76 -7.94 18.82 -37.45
C GLU A 76 -8.54 19.21 -36.07
N LEU A 77 -7.78 19.98 -35.29
CA LEU A 77 -8.19 20.47 -33.98
C LEU A 77 -9.03 21.76 -34.05
N ASN A 78 -9.34 22.30 -35.25
CA ASN A 78 -10.01 23.59 -35.46
C ASN A 78 -9.30 24.75 -34.73
N LYS A 79 -7.97 24.75 -34.65
CA LYS A 79 -7.15 25.78 -33.96
C LYS A 79 -6.20 26.51 -34.91
N LEU A 80 -6.24 26.24 -36.19
CA LEU A 80 -5.33 26.84 -37.16
C LEU A 80 -5.56 28.36 -37.29
N ASP A 81 -6.79 28.82 -37.24
CA ASP A 81 -7.13 30.24 -37.31
C ASP A 81 -6.73 31.00 -36.03
N ASP A 82 -6.82 30.34 -34.88
CA ASP A 82 -6.43 30.93 -33.58
C ASP A 82 -4.93 31.28 -33.51
N ILE A 83 -4.11 30.62 -34.26
CA ILE A 83 -2.64 30.83 -34.27
C ILE A 83 -2.16 31.77 -35.39
N GLY A 84 -3.06 32.23 -36.29
CA GLY A 84 -2.72 33.09 -37.44
C GLY A 84 -2.50 32.32 -38.74
N GLY A 85 -3.02 31.09 -38.82
CA GLY A 85 -3.00 30.31 -40.08
C GLY A 85 -1.62 29.71 -40.42
N ARG A 86 -1.57 29.04 -41.58
CA ARG A 86 -0.33 28.44 -42.10
C ARG A 86 0.78 29.47 -42.42
N ALA A 87 0.38 30.71 -42.71
CA ALA A 87 1.33 31.79 -42.98
C ALA A 87 2.22 32.08 -41.74
N TYR A 88 1.63 32.06 -40.54
CA TYR A 88 2.36 32.26 -39.30
C TYR A 88 3.34 31.11 -39.01
N LEU A 89 2.98 29.88 -39.25
CA LEU A 89 3.89 28.72 -39.11
C LEU A 89 5.10 28.86 -40.07
N SER A 90 4.86 29.32 -41.31
CA SER A 90 5.95 29.57 -42.26
C SER A 90 6.87 30.72 -41.82
N GLU A 91 6.30 31.79 -41.23
CA GLU A 91 7.08 32.87 -40.61
C GLU A 91 8.00 32.39 -39.48
N LEU A 92 7.48 31.48 -38.62
CA LEU A 92 8.26 30.90 -37.51
C LEU A 92 9.49 30.13 -38.02
N VAL A 93 9.31 29.29 -39.04
CA VAL A 93 10.41 28.53 -39.64
C VAL A 93 11.44 29.46 -40.32
N ALA A 94 10.96 30.50 -41.00
CA ALA A 94 11.86 31.46 -41.67
C ALA A 94 12.71 32.31 -40.69
N LYS A 95 12.35 32.41 -39.43
CA LYS A 95 13.15 33.12 -38.39
C LYS A 95 14.33 32.32 -37.87
N VAL A 96 14.42 31.06 -38.14
CA VAL A 96 15.47 30.19 -37.64
C VAL A 96 16.71 30.32 -38.50
N THR A 97 17.80 30.85 -37.95
CA THR A 97 19.10 30.93 -38.63
C THR A 97 20.00 29.71 -38.31
N THR A 98 19.86 29.14 -37.11
CA THR A 98 20.60 27.96 -36.67
C THR A 98 19.87 27.25 -35.53
N THR A 99 19.93 25.92 -35.50
CA THR A 99 19.38 25.08 -34.44
C THR A 99 20.35 24.91 -33.25
N ALA A 100 21.62 25.29 -33.40
CA ALA A 100 22.64 25.14 -32.34
C ALA A 100 22.36 25.98 -31.09
N SER A 101 21.60 27.07 -31.18
CA SER A 101 21.28 27.97 -30.07
C SER A 101 19.97 27.62 -29.32
N VAL A 102 19.29 26.53 -29.69
CA VAL A 102 18.03 26.11 -29.10
C VAL A 102 18.08 25.95 -27.58
N PRO A 103 19.09 25.30 -26.96
CA PRO A 103 19.18 25.20 -25.50
C PRO A 103 19.20 26.58 -24.80
N TYR A 104 19.92 27.52 -25.36
CA TYR A 104 20.02 28.86 -24.81
C TYR A 104 18.67 29.61 -24.85
N TYR A 105 17.93 29.54 -25.95
CA TYR A 105 16.59 30.16 -26.04
C TYR A 105 15.59 29.43 -25.14
N ALA A 106 15.70 28.11 -24.95
CA ALA A 106 14.88 27.35 -24.01
C ALA A 106 15.08 27.83 -22.57
N GLU A 107 16.33 28.08 -22.16
CA GLU A 107 16.63 28.64 -20.83
C GLU A 107 16.02 30.02 -20.64
N ILE A 108 16.06 30.90 -21.68
CA ILE A 108 15.44 32.24 -21.61
C ILE A 108 13.92 32.09 -21.38
N ILE A 109 13.24 31.25 -22.14
CA ILE A 109 11.79 31.03 -21.98
C ILE A 109 11.51 30.50 -20.58
N LYS A 110 12.25 29.47 -20.13
CA LYS A 110 12.09 28.89 -18.79
C LYS A 110 12.28 29.92 -17.67
N LYS A 111 13.32 30.75 -17.77
CA LYS A 111 13.54 31.85 -16.83
C LYS A 111 12.35 32.81 -16.79
N LYS A 112 11.76 33.16 -17.96
CA LYS A 112 10.59 34.04 -18.03
C LYS A 112 9.32 33.37 -17.48
N ALA A 113 9.15 32.09 -17.69
CA ALA A 113 8.07 31.31 -17.12
C ALA A 113 8.13 31.26 -15.59
N ILE A 114 9.31 30.98 -15.02
CA ILE A 114 9.53 30.97 -13.56
C ILE A 114 9.22 32.35 -12.95
N LEU A 115 9.64 33.45 -13.62
CA LEU A 115 9.34 34.80 -13.16
C LEU A 115 7.83 35.10 -13.18
N ARG A 116 7.09 34.60 -14.16
CA ARG A 116 5.61 34.70 -14.19
C ARG A 116 4.98 33.90 -13.05
N ALA A 117 5.41 32.65 -12.85
CA ALA A 117 4.93 31.81 -11.77
C ALA A 117 5.18 32.46 -10.38
N LEU A 118 6.31 33.12 -10.20
CA LEU A 118 6.60 33.89 -8.97
C LEU A 118 5.64 35.09 -8.79
N ILE A 119 5.31 35.81 -9.86
CA ILE A 119 4.36 36.91 -9.82
C ILE A 119 2.95 36.42 -9.48
N GLU A 120 2.53 35.32 -10.11
CA GLU A 120 1.23 34.68 -9.89
C GLU A 120 1.09 34.17 -8.47
N ALA A 121 2.07 33.41 -7.97
CA ALA A 121 2.09 32.94 -6.59
C ALA A 121 2.11 34.12 -5.58
N GLY A 122 2.83 35.18 -5.86
CA GLY A 122 2.81 36.38 -5.03
C GLY A 122 1.44 37.06 -4.98
N HIS A 123 0.70 37.03 -6.08
CA HIS A 123 -0.68 37.56 -6.14
C HIS A 123 -1.64 36.66 -5.33
N GLU A 124 -1.58 35.34 -5.54
CA GLU A 124 -2.38 34.36 -4.78
C GLU A 124 -2.09 34.42 -3.27
N ILE A 125 -0.81 34.56 -2.88
CA ILE A 125 -0.42 34.76 -1.47
C ILE A 125 -0.99 36.06 -0.90
N ALA A 126 -1.00 37.14 -1.69
CA ALA A 126 -1.62 38.40 -1.27
C ALA A 126 -3.14 38.24 -1.09
N GLU A 127 -3.83 37.51 -1.99
CA GLU A 127 -5.25 37.22 -1.86
C GLU A 127 -5.56 36.37 -0.61
N LEU A 128 -4.73 35.37 -0.29
CA LEU A 128 -4.84 34.62 0.97
C LEU A 128 -4.75 35.53 2.20
N GLY A 129 -3.87 36.56 2.16
CA GLY A 129 -3.73 37.53 3.25
C GLY A 129 -4.93 38.48 3.43
N PHE A 130 -5.84 38.59 2.45
CA PHE A 130 -7.09 39.35 2.56
C PHE A 130 -8.28 38.53 3.09
N SER A 131 -8.13 37.21 3.27
CA SER A 131 -9.19 36.33 3.81
C SER A 131 -9.16 36.35 5.35
N GLU A 132 -9.86 37.33 5.96
CA GLU A 132 -9.92 37.53 7.43
C GLU A 132 -10.71 36.45 8.20
N GLU A 133 -11.44 35.56 7.53
CA GLU A 133 -12.31 34.56 8.17
C GLU A 133 -11.61 33.19 8.40
N SER A 134 -10.38 32.99 7.95
CA SER A 134 -9.66 31.71 8.01
C SER A 134 -8.65 31.70 9.16
N GLU A 135 -8.42 30.53 9.74
CA GLU A 135 -7.35 30.34 10.74
C GLU A 135 -5.97 30.60 10.13
N LEU A 136 -5.06 31.19 10.90
CA LEU A 136 -3.75 31.69 10.40
C LEU A 136 -2.84 30.54 9.89
N GLU A 137 -2.82 29.38 10.58
CA GLU A 137 -1.94 28.26 10.23
C GLU A 137 -2.24 27.66 8.84
N PRO A 138 -3.50 27.35 8.44
CA PRO A 138 -3.81 26.90 7.08
C PRO A 138 -3.45 27.89 5.98
N LEU A 139 -3.50 29.21 6.28
CA LEU A 139 -3.12 30.26 5.32
C LEU A 139 -1.62 30.29 5.08
N LEU A 140 -0.83 30.13 6.14
CA LEU A 140 0.63 30.05 6.04
C LEU A 140 1.07 28.81 5.27
N ASP A 141 0.45 27.63 5.55
CA ASP A 141 0.73 26.39 4.83
C ASP A 141 0.41 26.53 3.33
N ALA A 142 -0.72 27.14 3.00
CA ALA A 142 -1.11 27.38 1.60
C ALA A 142 -0.13 28.33 0.89
N ALA A 143 0.34 29.36 1.57
CA ALA A 143 1.33 30.30 1.02
C ALA A 143 2.69 29.61 0.79
N GLU A 144 3.16 28.79 1.74
CA GLU A 144 4.39 28.01 1.60
C GLU A 144 4.32 27.00 0.47
N GLU A 145 3.16 26.31 0.31
CA GLU A 145 2.98 25.36 -0.79
C GLU A 145 3.09 26.04 -2.15
N LYS A 146 2.56 27.26 -2.31
CA LYS A 146 2.68 28.04 -3.55
C LYS A 146 4.14 28.40 -3.89
N VAL A 147 4.91 28.81 -2.91
CA VAL A 147 6.35 29.09 -3.10
C VAL A 147 7.13 27.79 -3.39
N PHE A 148 6.79 26.73 -2.71
CA PHE A 148 7.45 25.43 -2.89
C PHE A 148 7.21 24.82 -4.27
N GLN A 149 6.00 24.96 -4.84
CA GLN A 149 5.69 24.50 -6.20
C GLN A 149 6.63 25.14 -7.22
N ILE A 150 7.01 26.41 -7.04
CA ILE A 150 7.96 27.10 -7.94
C ILE A 150 9.36 26.52 -7.81
N SER A 151 9.80 26.19 -6.60
CA SER A 151 11.11 25.55 -6.35
C SER A 151 11.24 24.17 -7.01
N ARG A 152 10.15 23.42 -7.17
CA ARG A 152 10.14 22.12 -7.87
C ARG A 152 10.46 22.24 -9.36
N PHE A 153 10.21 23.39 -10.01
CA PHE A 153 10.60 23.61 -11.41
C PHE A 153 12.12 23.62 -11.64
N GLN A 154 12.94 23.71 -10.59
CA GLN A 154 14.40 23.64 -10.65
C GLN A 154 15.00 22.25 -10.50
N LEU A 155 14.21 21.23 -10.10
CA LEU A 155 14.71 19.86 -9.96
C LEU A 155 14.82 19.20 -11.34
N LYS A 156 15.91 19.48 -12.05
CA LYS A 156 16.35 18.73 -13.22
C LYS A 156 16.56 17.26 -12.80
N GLN A 157 15.89 16.34 -13.45
CA GLN A 157 16.34 14.94 -13.49
C GLN A 157 17.63 14.93 -14.33
N ASN A 158 18.78 14.98 -13.66
CA ASN A 158 20.06 14.90 -14.33
C ASN A 158 20.31 13.43 -14.71
N PHE A 159 20.28 13.12 -15.99
CA PHE A 159 20.81 11.86 -16.51
C PHE A 159 22.33 12.02 -16.64
N TYR A 160 23.09 11.16 -15.94
CA TYR A 160 24.54 11.15 -16.03
C TYR A 160 24.99 9.94 -16.86
N LEU A 161 25.85 10.14 -17.82
CA LEU A 161 26.53 9.04 -18.48
C LEU A 161 27.60 8.47 -17.52
N ILE A 162 27.64 7.15 -17.37
CA ILE A 162 28.61 6.49 -16.46
C ILE A 162 30.04 6.93 -16.73
N ARG A 163 30.41 7.15 -17.98
CA ARG A 163 31.75 7.61 -18.39
C ARG A 163 32.15 8.95 -17.75
N ASP A 164 31.18 9.83 -17.46
CA ASP A 164 31.46 11.21 -17.05
C ASP A 164 31.94 11.29 -15.59
N PHE A 165 31.58 10.31 -14.75
CA PHE A 165 32.02 10.23 -13.34
C PHE A 165 32.88 9.00 -13.01
N LEU A 166 33.09 8.10 -13.99
CA LEU A 166 33.89 6.88 -13.80
C LEU A 166 35.34 7.22 -13.41
N HIS A 167 35.91 8.21 -14.05
CA HIS A 167 37.32 8.60 -13.82
C HIS A 167 37.52 9.18 -12.40
N GLU A 168 36.67 10.05 -11.99
CA GLU A 168 36.65 10.64 -10.64
C GLU A 168 36.45 9.59 -9.56
N HIS A 169 35.56 8.62 -9.82
CA HIS A 169 35.33 7.51 -8.91
C HIS A 169 36.52 6.54 -8.80
N LEU A 170 37.20 6.26 -9.91
CA LEU A 170 38.44 5.46 -9.91
C LEU A 170 39.57 6.15 -9.14
N GLU A 171 39.76 7.46 -9.31
CA GLU A 171 40.73 8.24 -8.53
C GLU A 171 40.42 8.20 -7.02
N HIS A 172 39.14 8.23 -6.66
CA HIS A 172 38.71 8.12 -5.27
C HIS A 172 39.05 6.72 -4.69
N LEU A 173 38.77 5.65 -5.45
CA LEU A 173 39.14 4.27 -5.06
C LEU A 173 40.66 4.07 -4.93
N GLU A 174 41.44 4.65 -5.82
CA GLU A 174 42.90 4.61 -5.73
C GLU A 174 43.45 5.35 -4.50
N LYS A 175 42.84 6.49 -4.12
CA LYS A 175 43.20 7.22 -2.90
C LYS A 175 42.93 6.37 -1.65
N LEU A 176 41.78 5.70 -1.61
CA LEU A 176 41.42 4.77 -0.53
C LEU A 176 42.41 3.58 -0.42
N GLN A 177 42.92 3.09 -1.56
CA GLN A 177 43.86 1.98 -1.59
C GLN A 177 45.27 2.35 -1.15
N ARG A 178 45.69 3.63 -1.29
CA ARG A 178 47.03 4.11 -0.97
C ARG A 178 47.27 4.37 0.53
N ASP A 179 46.21 4.55 1.30
CA ASP A 179 46.30 4.82 2.76
C ASP A 179 45.59 3.75 3.58
N PRO A 180 46.29 2.67 3.94
CA PRO A 180 45.74 1.55 4.71
C PRO A 180 45.25 1.92 6.12
N SER A 181 45.68 3.06 6.67
CA SER A 181 45.26 3.51 8.00
C SER A 181 43.86 4.10 8.03
N GLN A 182 43.27 4.43 6.88
CA GLN A 182 41.89 4.96 6.74
C GLN A 182 40.88 3.92 6.27
N HIS A 183 41.23 2.63 6.22
CA HIS A 183 40.49 1.58 5.53
C HIS A 183 39.18 1.13 6.16
N THR A 184 38.74 1.66 7.30
CA THR A 184 37.58 1.11 8.01
C THR A 184 36.29 1.91 7.89
N VAL A 185 36.34 3.22 7.60
CA VAL A 185 35.16 4.06 7.68
C VAL A 185 35.09 5.04 6.48
N THR A 186 34.24 4.69 5.48
CA THR A 186 34.01 5.58 4.31
C THR A 186 32.97 6.65 4.60
N GLY A 187 32.02 6.39 5.54
CA GLY A 187 31.01 7.31 6.03
C GLY A 187 31.47 8.11 7.26
N LEU A 188 30.51 8.74 7.95
CA LEU A 188 30.76 9.42 9.20
C LEU A 188 30.99 8.41 10.34
N PRO A 189 32.12 8.46 11.06
CA PRO A 189 32.39 7.53 12.15
C PRO A 189 31.43 7.76 13.33
N THR A 190 30.90 6.69 13.89
CA THR A 190 30.01 6.74 15.06
C THR A 190 30.78 6.79 16.38
N GLY A 191 32.06 6.40 16.34
CA GLY A 191 32.90 6.21 17.51
C GLY A 191 32.77 4.85 18.20
N TYR A 192 31.98 3.94 17.64
CA TYR A 192 31.88 2.53 18.04
C TYR A 192 32.51 1.67 16.96
N ARG A 193 33.66 1.07 17.27
CA ARG A 193 34.52 0.36 16.31
C ARG A 193 33.75 -0.77 15.58
N LYS A 194 33.08 -1.64 16.35
CA LYS A 194 32.33 -2.76 15.75
C LYS A 194 31.18 -2.30 14.86
N PHE A 195 30.52 -1.21 15.24
CA PHE A 195 29.48 -0.60 14.40
C PHE A 195 30.07 -0.07 13.11
N ASP A 196 31.16 0.70 13.22
CA ASP A 196 31.81 1.32 12.07
C ASP A 196 32.46 0.26 11.14
N GLU A 197 33.00 -0.86 11.67
CA GLU A 197 33.49 -2.00 10.88
C GLU A 197 32.36 -2.67 10.07
N MET A 198 31.17 -2.82 10.65
CA MET A 198 30.04 -3.50 10.00
C MET A 198 29.32 -2.60 8.97
N THR A 199 29.27 -1.29 9.21
CA THR A 199 28.52 -0.32 8.37
C THR A 199 29.40 0.56 7.49
N ALA A 200 30.72 0.50 7.65
CA ALA A 200 31.69 1.46 7.12
C ALA A 200 31.34 2.92 7.54
N GLY A 201 30.74 3.11 8.74
CA GLY A 201 30.23 4.38 9.23
C GLY A 201 28.85 4.76 8.68
N LEU A 202 28.32 5.93 9.08
CA LEU A 202 27.04 6.44 8.60
C LEU A 202 27.22 7.08 7.22
N GLN A 203 26.60 6.47 6.18
CA GLN A 203 26.79 6.92 4.82
C GLN A 203 25.96 8.19 4.52
N PRO A 204 26.49 9.16 3.74
CA PRO A 204 25.72 10.32 3.27
C PRO A 204 24.47 9.88 2.50
N SER A 205 23.41 10.65 2.60
CA SER A 205 22.11 10.36 1.96
C SER A 205 21.34 9.17 2.49
N ASP A 206 21.84 8.44 3.52
CA ASP A 206 21.15 7.31 4.12
C ASP A 206 20.16 7.71 5.20
N LEU A 207 19.05 6.97 5.26
CA LEU A 207 18.09 6.99 6.37
C LEU A 207 18.34 5.77 7.26
N ILE A 208 18.74 6.03 8.51
CA ILE A 208 19.01 5.03 9.52
C ILE A 208 17.86 5.04 10.54
N ILE A 209 17.18 3.92 10.71
CA ILE A 209 16.12 3.78 11.72
C ILE A 209 16.69 3.04 12.94
N VAL A 210 16.56 3.65 14.11
CA VAL A 210 16.91 3.02 15.40
C VAL A 210 15.64 2.68 16.14
N ALA A 211 15.30 1.39 16.21
CA ALA A 211 14.08 0.90 16.82
C ALA A 211 14.34 0.18 18.14
N ALA A 212 13.58 0.52 19.19
CA ALA A 212 13.67 -0.12 20.50
C ALA A 212 12.33 -0.10 21.25
N ARG A 213 12.18 -1.01 22.23
CA ARG A 213 11.12 -0.89 23.24
C ARG A 213 11.37 0.33 24.13
N PRO A 214 10.32 0.87 24.80
CA PRO A 214 10.52 1.88 25.83
C PRO A 214 11.58 1.47 26.84
N SER A 215 12.29 2.42 27.43
CA SER A 215 13.28 2.22 28.52
C SER A 215 14.54 1.41 28.17
N VAL A 216 14.72 0.91 26.94
CA VAL A 216 15.95 0.16 26.53
C VAL A 216 17.15 1.08 26.27
N GLY A 217 16.94 2.39 26.08
CA GLY A 217 18.04 3.37 25.90
C GLY A 217 18.18 3.92 24.48
N LYS A 218 17.14 3.93 23.66
CA LYS A 218 17.11 4.45 22.27
C LYS A 218 17.70 5.86 22.15
N THR A 219 17.13 6.83 22.86
CA THR A 219 17.61 8.23 22.94
C THR A 219 19.05 8.33 23.44
N SER A 220 19.41 7.51 24.43
CA SER A 220 20.77 7.47 24.97
C SER A 220 21.80 7.00 23.95
N LEU A 221 21.47 6.03 23.09
CA LEU A 221 22.35 5.60 21.99
C LEU A 221 22.56 6.72 20.97
N ALA A 222 21.47 7.39 20.55
CA ALA A 222 21.53 8.51 19.61
C ALA A 222 22.39 9.67 20.14
N LEU A 223 22.17 10.06 21.41
CA LEU A 223 22.98 11.10 22.07
C LEU A 223 24.44 10.67 22.24
N SER A 224 24.71 9.38 22.51
CA SER A 224 26.08 8.89 22.62
C SER A 224 26.82 8.92 21.30
N ILE A 225 26.18 8.50 20.19
CA ILE A 225 26.75 8.59 18.85
C ILE A 225 27.00 10.06 18.49
N GLY A 226 26.00 10.94 18.62
CA GLY A 226 26.14 12.35 18.27
C GLY A 226 27.18 13.07 19.09
N ARG A 227 27.30 12.77 20.41
CA ARG A 227 28.36 13.30 21.27
C ARG A 227 29.74 12.87 20.79
N GLN A 228 29.95 11.58 20.46
CA GLN A 228 31.23 11.10 19.95
C GLN A 228 31.58 11.74 18.60
N MET A 229 30.60 11.88 17.69
CA MET A 229 30.80 12.58 16.40
C MET A 229 31.25 14.03 16.60
N ALA A 230 30.63 14.76 17.52
CA ALA A 230 30.95 16.16 17.75
C ALA A 230 32.26 16.35 18.52
N LEU A 231 32.54 15.56 19.57
CA LEU A 231 33.70 15.76 20.44
C LEU A 231 34.97 15.08 19.93
N ARG A 232 34.90 13.92 19.28
CA ARG A 232 36.08 13.17 18.81
C ARG A 232 36.42 13.46 17.34
N PHE A 233 35.39 13.75 16.51
CA PHE A 233 35.57 13.88 15.06
C PHE A 233 35.25 15.27 14.53
N ASP A 234 34.96 16.24 15.42
CA ASP A 234 34.64 17.65 15.11
C ASP A 234 33.51 17.81 14.07
N ARG A 235 32.49 16.93 14.12
CA ARG A 235 31.35 16.94 13.23
C ARG A 235 30.21 17.79 13.76
N CYS A 236 29.50 18.51 12.86
CA CYS A 236 28.30 19.25 13.21
C CYS A 236 27.07 18.32 13.22
N VAL A 237 26.40 18.22 14.38
CA VAL A 237 25.30 17.30 14.61
C VAL A 237 24.04 18.05 15.05
N GLY A 238 22.92 17.84 14.35
CA GLY A 238 21.62 18.39 14.70
C GLY A 238 20.73 17.35 15.38
N PHE A 239 20.03 17.75 16.44
CA PHE A 239 19.02 16.92 17.14
C PHE A 239 17.67 17.64 17.12
N PHE A 240 16.64 17.01 16.53
CA PHE A 240 15.24 17.29 16.83
C PHE A 240 14.78 16.42 17.99
N SER A 241 14.61 17.03 19.16
CA SER A 241 14.22 16.37 20.41
C SER A 241 12.74 16.66 20.69
N LEU A 242 11.83 15.83 20.15
CA LEU A 242 10.39 16.06 20.24
C LEU A 242 9.78 15.52 21.55
N GLU A 243 10.52 14.66 22.28
CA GLU A 243 10.10 14.08 23.56
C GLU A 243 10.71 14.80 24.77
N MET A 244 11.90 15.37 24.60
CA MET A 244 12.67 15.94 25.70
C MET A 244 13.02 17.41 25.43
N THR A 245 13.02 18.24 26.50
CA THR A 245 13.47 19.64 26.37
C THR A 245 14.99 19.72 26.17
N LYS A 246 15.46 20.83 25.60
CA LYS A 246 16.90 21.10 25.37
C LYS A 246 17.73 21.03 26.67
N GLU A 247 17.16 21.45 27.81
CA GLU A 247 17.79 21.35 29.12
C GLU A 247 18.03 19.87 29.50
N GLN A 248 17.05 19.01 29.29
CA GLN A 248 17.16 17.59 29.58
C GLN A 248 18.18 16.89 28.67
N VAL A 249 18.25 17.28 27.41
CA VAL A 249 19.28 16.78 26.46
C VAL A 249 20.68 17.24 26.94
N LEU A 250 20.82 18.49 27.29
CA LEU A 250 22.08 19.03 27.82
C LEU A 250 22.52 18.32 29.11
N GLU A 251 21.61 18.10 30.08
CA GLU A 251 21.91 17.37 31.30
C GLU A 251 22.43 15.95 31.02
N ARG A 252 21.81 15.23 30.07
CA ARG A 252 22.26 13.90 29.67
C ARG A 252 23.65 13.92 29.01
N LEU A 253 23.90 14.88 28.11
CA LEU A 253 25.21 15.05 27.47
C LEU A 253 26.30 15.37 28.49
N LEU A 254 26.03 16.28 29.45
CA LEU A 254 26.93 16.61 30.54
C LEU A 254 27.23 15.41 31.44
N CYS A 255 26.19 14.68 31.87
CA CYS A 255 26.35 13.51 32.71
C CYS A 255 27.14 12.40 32.01
N ALA A 256 26.85 12.18 30.71
CA ALA A 256 27.55 11.19 29.91
C ALA A 256 29.03 11.52 29.72
N GLU A 257 29.40 12.80 29.48
CA GLU A 257 30.79 13.23 29.32
C GLU A 257 31.54 13.29 30.64
N ALA A 258 30.87 13.77 31.70
CA ALA A 258 31.47 13.83 33.04
C ALA A 258 31.48 12.47 33.77
N ARG A 259 30.77 11.46 33.30
CA ARG A 259 30.51 10.15 33.95
C ARG A 259 29.93 10.32 35.36
N ILE A 260 28.89 11.16 35.47
CA ILE A 260 28.22 11.50 36.74
C ILE A 260 26.77 11.04 36.68
N ASN A 261 26.30 10.50 37.81
CA ASN A 261 24.92 10.02 37.95
C ASN A 261 23.91 11.18 37.76
N LEU A 262 23.02 11.05 36.78
CA LEU A 262 22.00 12.03 36.41
C LEU A 262 21.05 12.35 37.60
N HIS A 263 20.71 11.35 38.42
CA HIS A 263 19.85 11.56 39.58
C HIS A 263 20.53 12.43 40.63
N ARG A 264 21.86 12.25 40.85
CA ARG A 264 22.63 13.11 41.76
C ARG A 264 22.77 14.53 41.27
N LEU A 265 22.87 14.74 39.95
CA LEU A 265 22.88 16.08 39.36
C LEU A 265 21.55 16.79 39.62
N ARG A 266 20.42 16.13 39.27
CA ARG A 266 19.07 16.69 39.45
C ARG A 266 18.66 16.93 40.89
N GLY A 267 19.11 16.04 41.80
CA GLY A 267 18.80 16.15 43.22
C GLY A 267 19.66 17.18 43.98
N GLY A 268 20.60 17.86 43.30
CA GLY A 268 21.50 18.84 43.94
C GLY A 268 22.52 18.23 44.90
N TYR A 269 22.70 16.88 44.91
CA TYR A 269 23.59 16.18 45.87
C TYR A 269 25.09 16.27 45.53
N LEU A 270 25.49 17.24 44.66
CA LEU A 270 26.87 17.46 44.22
C LEU A 270 27.58 18.54 45.02
N GLN A 271 26.91 19.25 45.94
CA GLN A 271 27.46 20.38 46.69
C GLN A 271 28.69 20.04 47.56
N THR A 272 28.88 18.78 47.92
CA THR A 272 30.01 18.31 48.76
C THR A 272 31.09 17.59 47.99
N ASP A 273 30.92 17.34 46.66
CA ASP A 273 31.84 16.54 45.83
C ASP A 273 32.58 17.44 44.86
N SER A 274 33.71 18.03 45.29
CA SER A 274 34.54 18.95 44.47
C SER A 274 35.12 18.28 43.21
N GLU A 275 35.33 16.98 43.21
CA GLU A 275 35.87 16.26 42.05
C GLU A 275 34.80 16.05 40.97
N SER A 276 33.59 15.68 41.35
CA SER A 276 32.48 15.60 40.43
C SER A 276 32.17 16.94 39.80
N TRP A 277 32.26 18.04 40.58
CA TRP A 277 32.06 19.37 40.03
C TRP A 277 33.13 19.77 39.02
N ARG A 278 34.43 19.46 39.27
CA ARG A 278 35.51 19.70 38.29
C ARG A 278 35.27 18.91 37.00
N ARG A 279 34.82 17.66 37.10
CA ARG A 279 34.47 16.82 35.91
C ARG A 279 33.33 17.44 35.11
N ILE A 280 32.32 18.01 35.78
CA ILE A 280 31.21 18.72 35.09
C ILE A 280 31.74 19.98 34.37
N ILE A 281 32.57 20.78 35.01
CA ILE A 281 33.14 22.00 34.37
C ILE A 281 33.99 21.61 33.15
N SER A 282 34.80 20.57 33.26
CA SER A 282 35.61 20.05 32.16
C SER A 282 34.71 19.58 31.01
N ALA A 283 33.65 18.81 31.29
CA ALA A 283 32.66 18.35 30.31
C ALA A 283 31.92 19.55 29.66
N ALA A 284 31.52 20.54 30.46
CA ALA A 284 30.87 21.75 29.95
C ALA A 284 31.78 22.53 29.00
N SER A 285 33.07 22.65 29.31
CA SER A 285 34.06 23.31 28.43
C SER A 285 34.21 22.59 27.09
N LYS A 286 34.24 21.23 27.10
CA LYS A 286 34.28 20.45 25.86
C LYS A 286 33.01 20.60 25.04
N LEU A 287 31.83 20.55 25.67
CA LEU A 287 30.55 20.68 24.99
C LEU A 287 30.33 22.10 24.44
N GLN A 288 30.80 23.11 25.14
CA GLN A 288 30.73 24.53 24.68
C GLN A 288 31.47 24.74 23.35
N ASN A 289 32.54 24.00 23.11
CA ASN A 289 33.30 24.07 21.86
C ASN A 289 32.81 23.09 20.79
N SER A 290 31.80 22.24 21.10
CA SER A 290 31.25 21.28 20.17
C SER A 290 30.20 21.89 19.24
N LYS A 291 30.03 21.29 18.08
CA LYS A 291 29.04 21.69 17.09
C LYS A 291 27.77 20.84 17.22
N ILE A 292 27.11 20.86 18.40
CA ILE A 292 25.85 20.19 18.67
C ILE A 292 24.71 21.22 18.66
N ILE A 293 23.74 21.05 17.80
CA ILE A 293 22.54 21.89 17.66
C ILE A 293 21.34 21.10 18.14
N VAL A 294 20.52 21.67 19.05
CA VAL A 294 19.31 21.02 19.57
C VAL A 294 18.10 21.91 19.28
N ASP A 295 17.08 21.32 18.69
CA ASP A 295 15.74 21.92 18.51
C ASP A 295 14.75 21.06 19.31
N ASP A 296 14.03 21.66 20.25
CA ASP A 296 13.07 21.03 21.13
C ASP A 296 11.61 21.48 20.88
N THR A 297 11.33 21.90 19.66
CA THR A 297 9.97 22.29 19.24
C THR A 297 9.05 21.07 19.32
N PRO A 298 8.02 21.08 20.18
CA PRO A 298 7.05 19.99 20.23
C PRO A 298 6.17 20.00 18.99
N SER A 299 5.70 18.84 18.56
CA SER A 299 4.70 18.71 17.46
C SER A 299 5.12 19.41 16.16
N ILE A 300 6.36 19.16 15.72
CA ILE A 300 6.90 19.76 14.49
C ILE A 300 6.33 19.10 13.23
N SER A 301 5.89 19.90 12.26
CA SER A 301 5.48 19.38 10.95
C SER A 301 6.71 18.94 10.12
N VAL A 302 6.51 17.96 9.19
CA VAL A 302 7.57 17.53 8.26
C VAL A 302 8.16 18.71 7.48
N LEU A 303 7.33 19.68 7.10
CA LEU A 303 7.75 20.82 6.30
C LEU A 303 8.66 21.74 7.12
N GLU A 304 8.26 22.06 8.35
CA GLU A 304 9.04 22.88 9.29
C GLU A 304 10.37 22.19 9.65
N LEU A 305 10.35 20.88 9.92
CA LEU A 305 11.56 20.10 10.18
C LEU A 305 12.56 20.21 9.02
N LYS A 306 12.08 20.08 7.77
CA LYS A 306 12.90 20.24 6.56
C LYS A 306 13.47 21.66 6.45
N ALA A 307 12.66 22.69 6.70
CA ALA A 307 13.09 24.08 6.64
C ALA A 307 14.20 24.37 7.66
N LYS A 308 13.99 23.93 8.92
CA LYS A 308 14.99 24.08 9.98
C LYS A 308 16.27 23.30 9.69
N ALA A 309 16.18 22.07 9.18
CA ALA A 309 17.37 21.29 8.81
C ALA A 309 18.18 21.92 7.68
N ARG A 310 17.52 22.49 6.65
CA ARG A 310 18.19 23.28 5.60
C ARG A 310 18.92 24.49 6.16
N ARG A 311 18.28 25.19 7.10
CA ARG A 311 18.86 26.33 7.77
C ARG A 311 20.09 25.95 8.61
N MET A 312 19.99 24.86 9.41
CA MET A 312 21.13 24.31 10.15
C MET A 312 22.30 23.95 9.22
N LYS A 313 22.02 23.36 8.04
CA LYS A 313 23.05 23.03 7.05
C LYS A 313 23.71 24.28 6.46
N ALA A 314 22.92 25.30 6.14
CA ALA A 314 23.42 26.56 5.55
C ALA A 314 24.22 27.40 6.53
N GLU A 315 23.79 27.53 7.81
CA GLU A 315 24.39 28.37 8.81
C GLU A 315 25.57 27.70 9.54
N HIS A 316 25.51 26.38 9.77
CA HIS A 316 26.46 25.68 10.63
C HIS A 316 27.19 24.52 9.95
N GLY A 317 26.82 24.14 8.73
CA GLY A 317 27.49 23.06 8.00
C GLY A 317 27.16 21.67 8.53
N LEU A 318 25.87 21.37 8.76
CA LEU A 318 25.35 20.11 9.34
C LEU A 318 25.92 18.85 8.64
N ASP A 319 26.49 17.91 9.41
CA ASP A 319 27.04 16.64 8.93
C ASP A 319 26.11 15.45 9.18
N ALA A 320 25.32 15.44 10.27
CA ALA A 320 24.34 14.41 10.59
C ALA A 320 23.12 14.98 11.30
N LEU A 321 21.94 14.36 11.09
CA LEU A 321 20.70 14.78 11.71
C LEU A 321 20.05 13.62 12.49
N PHE A 322 19.67 13.89 13.75
CA PHE A 322 18.93 12.97 14.60
C PHE A 322 17.51 13.47 14.84
N VAL A 323 16.52 12.57 14.82
CA VAL A 323 15.09 12.85 15.07
C VAL A 323 14.55 11.90 16.12
N ASP A 324 14.19 12.40 17.30
CA ASP A 324 13.68 11.59 18.44
C ASP A 324 12.25 12.01 18.82
N TYR A 325 11.23 11.28 18.40
CA TYR A 325 11.14 10.09 17.54
C TYR A 325 10.06 10.29 16.47
N LEU A 326 10.08 9.46 15.41
CA LEU A 326 9.24 9.57 14.21
C LEU A 326 7.75 9.77 14.48
N GLN A 327 7.24 9.06 15.49
CA GLN A 327 5.81 9.08 15.83
C GLN A 327 5.34 10.41 16.47
N LEU A 328 6.21 11.36 16.78
CA LEU A 328 5.85 12.69 17.27
C LEU A 328 5.89 13.77 16.18
N VAL A 329 6.39 13.46 15.01
CA VAL A 329 6.39 14.37 13.85
C VAL A 329 4.98 14.38 13.25
N GLU A 330 4.48 15.57 12.87
CA GLU A 330 3.17 15.73 12.23
C GLU A 330 3.28 15.66 10.69
N GLY A 331 2.43 14.81 10.09
CA GLY A 331 2.44 14.57 8.64
C GLY A 331 1.64 15.57 7.79
N GLY A 332 1.06 16.63 8.39
CA GLY A 332 0.33 17.69 7.65
C GLY A 332 -1.10 17.33 7.26
N GLY A 333 -1.84 16.58 8.08
CA GLY A 333 -3.32 16.49 8.01
C GLY A 333 -3.92 15.78 6.79
N ARG A 334 -3.12 15.09 5.97
CA ARG A 334 -3.58 14.40 4.74
C ARG A 334 -4.06 12.96 4.93
N SER A 335 -3.96 12.40 6.13
CA SER A 335 -4.34 11.02 6.38
C SER A 335 -4.82 10.83 7.82
N ASP A 336 -6.03 10.31 7.99
CA ASP A 336 -6.58 9.89 9.29
C ASP A 336 -5.90 8.61 9.84
N VAL A 337 -4.85 8.12 9.18
CA VAL A 337 -4.18 6.85 9.49
C VAL A 337 -2.73 7.10 9.90
N ARG A 338 -2.45 6.87 11.18
CA ARG A 338 -1.13 7.11 11.82
C ARG A 338 0.02 6.40 11.10
N GLU A 339 -0.18 5.20 10.57
CA GLU A 339 0.85 4.42 9.86
C GLU A 339 1.22 5.03 8.51
N GLN A 340 0.24 5.57 7.76
CA GLN A 340 0.50 6.31 6.51
C GLN A 340 1.24 7.61 6.77
N GLU A 341 0.93 8.26 7.88
CA GLU A 341 1.61 9.47 8.33
C GLU A 341 3.09 9.18 8.63
N VAL A 342 3.38 8.13 9.41
CA VAL A 342 4.76 7.72 9.74
C VAL A 342 5.52 7.27 8.48
N ALA A 343 4.85 6.62 7.55
CA ALA A 343 5.40 6.25 6.26
C ALA A 343 5.74 7.48 5.38
N TYR A 344 4.85 8.46 5.34
CA TYR A 344 5.10 9.75 4.67
C TYR A 344 6.28 10.48 5.31
N ILE A 345 6.36 10.51 6.65
CA ILE A 345 7.46 11.10 7.41
C ILE A 345 8.79 10.42 7.03
N ALA A 346 8.85 9.08 7.04
CA ALA A 346 10.05 8.33 6.69
C ALA A 346 10.52 8.61 5.25
N ARG A 347 9.60 8.62 4.27
CA ARG A 347 9.92 9.01 2.88
C ARG A 347 10.44 10.44 2.79
N SER A 348 9.83 11.33 3.54
CA SER A 348 10.21 12.73 3.59
C SER A 348 11.60 12.96 4.18
N LEU A 349 11.95 12.20 5.24
CA LEU A 349 13.27 12.22 5.84
C LEU A 349 14.33 11.58 4.93
N LYS A 350 14.00 10.50 4.19
CA LYS A 350 14.90 9.95 3.16
C LYS A 350 15.13 10.95 2.02
N GLY A 351 14.09 11.69 1.61
CA GLY A 351 14.23 12.80 0.66
C GLY A 351 15.16 13.89 1.17
N LEU A 352 15.01 14.27 2.45
CA LEU A 352 15.87 15.26 3.10
C LEU A 352 17.33 14.79 3.22
N ALA A 353 17.56 13.51 3.58
CA ALA A 353 18.90 12.93 3.64
C ALA A 353 19.62 13.04 2.29
N ARG A 354 18.92 12.74 1.18
CA ARG A 354 19.45 12.87 -0.18
C ARG A 354 19.69 14.33 -0.58
N GLU A 355 18.74 15.21 -0.26
CA GLU A 355 18.80 16.63 -0.59
C GLU A 355 20.01 17.32 0.07
N LEU A 356 20.20 17.08 1.38
CA LEU A 356 21.29 17.66 2.15
C LEU A 356 22.60 16.87 2.04
N ASN A 357 22.57 15.68 1.43
CA ASN A 357 23.67 14.73 1.34
C ASN A 357 24.30 14.42 2.71
N ILE A 358 23.47 14.12 3.70
CA ILE A 358 23.86 13.74 5.07
C ILE A 358 23.09 12.50 5.52
N PRO A 359 23.65 11.69 6.46
CA PRO A 359 22.85 10.67 7.14
C PRO A 359 21.79 11.31 8.05
N VAL A 360 20.58 10.73 8.00
CA VAL A 360 19.46 11.08 8.90
C VAL A 360 19.18 9.85 9.77
N ILE A 361 19.32 10.02 11.09
CA ILE A 361 19.08 8.99 12.09
C ILE A 361 17.74 9.26 12.77
N ALA A 362 16.75 8.44 12.48
CA ALA A 362 15.40 8.61 13.02
C ALA A 362 15.09 7.48 14.02
N LEU A 363 14.67 7.87 15.22
CA LEU A 363 14.33 6.92 16.27
C LEU A 363 12.87 6.47 16.11
N SER A 364 12.60 5.19 16.37
CA SER A 364 11.26 4.61 16.31
C SER A 364 10.97 3.77 17.54
N GLN A 365 9.74 3.84 18.04
CA GLN A 365 9.33 3.04 19.19
C GLN A 365 8.66 1.75 18.71
N LEU A 366 9.11 0.60 19.24
CA LEU A 366 8.46 -0.69 19.02
C LEU A 366 7.24 -0.85 19.94
N SER A 367 6.21 -1.54 19.44
CA SER A 367 4.98 -1.76 20.20
C SER A 367 5.21 -2.65 21.43
N ARG A 368 4.43 -2.40 22.49
CA ARG A 368 4.44 -3.15 23.76
C ARG A 368 3.66 -4.47 23.68
N ALA A 369 3.79 -5.30 22.65
CA ALA A 369 3.12 -6.59 22.64
C ALA A 369 3.65 -7.48 23.78
N PRO A 370 2.80 -8.04 24.67
CA PRO A 370 3.22 -8.89 25.76
C PRO A 370 3.62 -10.26 25.21
N GLU A 371 4.88 -10.44 24.84
CA GLU A 371 5.44 -11.75 24.55
C GLU A 371 6.17 -12.28 25.78
N ARG A 372 5.64 -13.34 26.35
CA ARG A 372 6.34 -14.15 27.35
C ARG A 372 6.67 -15.52 26.73
N PRO A 373 7.96 -15.93 26.69
CA PRO A 373 9.17 -15.26 27.16
C PRO A 373 9.66 -14.12 26.25
N PRO A 374 10.47 -13.17 26.76
CA PRO A 374 11.04 -12.08 25.96
C PRO A 374 11.94 -12.65 24.87
N ARG A 375 11.68 -12.28 23.61
CA ARG A 375 12.51 -12.65 22.45
C ARG A 375 13.23 -11.43 21.87
N LYS A 376 14.34 -11.68 21.15
CA LYS A 376 15.06 -10.63 20.41
C LYS A 376 14.15 -9.98 19.37
N PRO A 377 14.17 -8.64 19.25
CA PRO A 377 13.46 -7.92 18.19
C PRO A 377 13.89 -8.39 16.81
N ARG A 378 12.94 -8.48 15.91
CA ARG A 378 13.16 -8.83 14.50
C ARG A 378 12.54 -7.77 13.61
N LEU A 379 12.95 -7.72 12.36
CA LEU A 379 12.31 -6.89 11.35
C LEU A 379 10.79 -7.14 11.26
N SER A 380 10.35 -8.35 11.57
CA SER A 380 8.91 -8.70 11.63
C SER A 380 8.11 -7.92 12.67
N ASP A 381 8.74 -7.35 13.68
CA ASP A 381 8.07 -6.57 14.73
C ASP A 381 7.68 -5.15 14.26
N LEU A 382 8.21 -4.74 13.12
CA LEU A 382 7.82 -3.55 12.38
C LEU A 382 6.81 -3.86 11.25
N ARG A 383 6.26 -5.11 11.15
CA ARG A 383 5.65 -5.63 9.93
C ARG A 383 4.32 -6.34 10.14
N GLU A 384 3.53 -6.37 9.08
CA GLU A 384 2.18 -6.84 8.92
C GLU A 384 2.14 -7.94 7.85
N CYS A 385 1.77 -9.19 8.21
CA CYS A 385 1.94 -10.33 7.31
C CYS A 385 0.71 -11.23 7.29
N VAL A 386 0.53 -11.97 6.19
CA VAL A 386 -0.48 -13.01 6.00
C VAL A 386 0.19 -14.37 5.74
N THR A 387 -0.54 -15.47 5.96
CA THR A 387 -0.01 -16.82 5.69
C THR A 387 0.14 -17.08 4.18
N GLY A 388 1.09 -17.94 3.81
CA GLY A 388 1.44 -18.16 2.40
C GLY A 388 0.36 -18.83 1.55
N ASP A 389 -0.60 -19.53 2.15
CA ASP A 389 -1.76 -20.12 1.48
C ASP A 389 -2.94 -19.15 1.32
N THR A 390 -2.81 -17.91 1.81
CA THR A 390 -3.78 -16.84 1.57
C THR A 390 -3.93 -16.61 0.07
N ARG A 391 -5.18 -16.55 -0.41
CA ARG A 391 -5.49 -16.38 -1.83
C ARG A 391 -5.61 -14.90 -2.20
N VAL A 392 -4.90 -14.51 -3.23
CA VAL A 392 -5.02 -13.20 -3.90
C VAL A 392 -5.54 -13.41 -5.31
N ILE A 393 -6.16 -12.39 -5.89
CA ILE A 393 -6.74 -12.43 -7.22
C ILE A 393 -5.72 -11.88 -8.21
N ASP A 394 -5.34 -12.66 -9.22
CA ASP A 394 -4.55 -12.14 -10.34
C ASP A 394 -5.36 -11.11 -11.12
N GLY A 395 -4.87 -9.90 -11.17
CA GLY A 395 -5.55 -8.77 -11.80
C GLY A 395 -5.68 -8.87 -13.31
N LYS A 396 -4.89 -9.72 -13.98
CA LYS A 396 -4.95 -9.94 -15.44
C LYS A 396 -5.87 -11.09 -15.80
N THR A 397 -5.73 -12.22 -15.12
CA THR A 397 -6.41 -13.47 -15.48
C THR A 397 -7.67 -13.72 -14.65
N GLY A 398 -7.76 -13.16 -13.44
CA GLY A 398 -8.80 -13.46 -12.48
C GLY A 398 -8.61 -14.79 -11.75
N ASP A 399 -7.43 -15.44 -11.88
CA ASP A 399 -7.12 -16.65 -11.12
C ASP A 399 -6.89 -16.36 -9.64
N LEU A 400 -7.04 -17.39 -8.81
CA LEU A 400 -6.79 -17.33 -7.36
C LEU A 400 -5.43 -17.92 -7.03
N LEU A 401 -4.44 -17.04 -6.80
CA LEU A 401 -3.07 -17.42 -6.50
C LEU A 401 -2.83 -17.47 -4.98
N GLU A 402 -2.01 -18.39 -4.52
CA GLU A 402 -1.48 -18.34 -3.15
C GLU A 402 -0.40 -17.26 -3.06
N VAL A 403 -0.38 -16.47 -1.98
CA VAL A 403 0.59 -15.38 -1.79
C VAL A 403 2.03 -15.87 -1.99
N ARG A 404 2.38 -17.05 -1.46
CA ARG A 404 3.73 -17.66 -1.65
C ARG A 404 4.10 -17.95 -3.11
N ASN A 405 3.12 -18.01 -4.02
CA ASN A 405 3.32 -18.29 -5.45
C ASN A 405 3.31 -17.02 -6.31
N VAL A 406 2.98 -15.88 -5.74
CA VAL A 406 3.05 -14.57 -6.42
C VAL A 406 4.52 -14.24 -6.71
N ARG A 407 4.77 -13.51 -7.81
CA ARG A 407 6.11 -13.09 -8.22
C ARG A 407 6.11 -11.60 -8.56
N PRO A 408 7.24 -10.90 -8.39
CA PRO A 408 7.41 -9.54 -8.87
C PRO A 408 7.02 -9.40 -10.34
N GLY A 409 6.32 -8.32 -10.68
CA GLY A 409 5.79 -8.06 -12.02
C GLY A 409 4.38 -8.61 -12.30
N MET A 410 3.86 -9.54 -11.47
CA MET A 410 2.46 -9.93 -11.51
C MET A 410 1.56 -8.79 -11.05
N THR A 411 0.25 -8.92 -11.30
CA THR A 411 -0.75 -7.95 -10.82
C THR A 411 -1.69 -8.62 -9.82
N VAL A 412 -2.06 -7.90 -8.77
CA VAL A 412 -3.09 -8.33 -7.81
C VAL A 412 -4.17 -7.28 -7.68
N ILE A 413 -5.33 -7.65 -7.14
CA ILE A 413 -6.40 -6.69 -6.92
C ILE A 413 -6.15 -5.91 -5.63
N ALA A 414 -6.18 -4.58 -5.77
CA ALA A 414 -6.01 -3.61 -4.70
C ALA A 414 -7.13 -2.56 -4.72
N LEU A 415 -7.28 -1.81 -3.64
CA LEU A 415 -8.24 -0.73 -3.49
C LEU A 415 -7.57 0.60 -3.84
N ASP A 416 -8.16 1.36 -4.77
CA ASP A 416 -7.71 2.70 -5.11
C ASP A 416 -8.34 3.79 -4.20
N HIS A 417 -7.94 5.04 -4.42
CA HIS A 417 -8.44 6.20 -3.65
C HIS A 417 -9.93 6.48 -3.88
N GLU A 418 -10.51 5.98 -4.98
CA GLU A 418 -11.93 6.09 -5.29
C GLU A 418 -12.76 4.96 -4.68
N GLN A 419 -12.19 4.14 -3.82
CA GLN A 419 -12.79 2.93 -3.25
C GLN A 419 -13.23 1.92 -4.33
N ARG A 420 -12.47 1.82 -5.43
CA ARG A 420 -12.64 0.85 -6.50
C ARG A 420 -11.55 -0.20 -6.43
N LEU A 421 -11.94 -1.45 -6.66
CA LEU A 421 -10.99 -2.55 -6.76
C LEU A 421 -10.41 -2.61 -8.18
N ARG A 422 -9.10 -2.41 -8.30
CA ARG A 422 -8.37 -2.39 -9.57
C ARG A 422 -7.12 -3.26 -9.52
N PRO A 423 -6.64 -3.75 -10.68
CA PRO A 423 -5.35 -4.40 -10.78
C PRO A 423 -4.21 -3.43 -10.44
N ALA A 424 -3.31 -3.86 -9.55
CA ALA A 424 -2.09 -3.15 -9.17
C ALA A 424 -0.88 -4.08 -9.29
N ARG A 425 0.27 -3.54 -9.70
CA ARG A 425 1.48 -4.31 -9.95
C ARG A 425 2.16 -4.68 -8.64
N VAL A 426 2.60 -5.93 -8.53
CA VAL A 426 3.45 -6.39 -7.41
C VAL A 426 4.90 -6.04 -7.73
N LEU A 427 5.52 -5.26 -6.85
CA LEU A 427 6.92 -4.88 -6.94
C LEU A 427 7.82 -5.94 -6.32
N ASP A 428 7.40 -6.50 -5.17
CA ASP A 428 8.17 -7.51 -4.45
C ASP A 428 7.27 -8.45 -3.64
N VAL A 429 7.79 -9.65 -3.31
CA VAL A 429 7.13 -10.67 -2.49
C VAL A 429 8.13 -11.14 -1.45
N ILE A 430 7.90 -10.80 -0.19
CA ILE A 430 8.90 -10.94 0.85
C ILE A 430 8.47 -12.02 1.85
N PRO A 431 9.18 -13.16 1.93
CA PRO A 431 8.98 -14.12 3.01
C PRO A 431 9.46 -13.51 4.34
N LYS A 432 8.65 -13.60 5.39
CA LYS A 432 8.87 -12.94 6.67
C LYS A 432 9.17 -13.91 7.82
N GLY A 433 9.47 -15.16 7.49
CA GLY A 433 9.73 -16.21 8.48
C GLY A 433 8.47 -16.72 9.16
N VAL A 434 8.62 -17.31 10.34
CA VAL A 434 7.53 -17.93 11.11
C VAL A 434 7.04 -16.95 12.17
N ASN A 435 5.73 -16.71 12.21
CA ASN A 435 5.10 -15.80 13.16
C ASN A 435 3.79 -16.38 13.69
N ARG A 436 3.38 -15.92 14.88
CA ARG A 436 2.08 -16.26 15.44
C ARG A 436 0.96 -15.64 14.63
N VAL A 437 0.02 -16.46 14.20
CA VAL A 437 -1.11 -16.06 13.35
C VAL A 437 -2.44 -16.26 14.05
N TYR A 438 -3.41 -15.45 13.64
CA TYR A 438 -4.78 -15.46 14.12
C TYR A 438 -5.72 -15.64 12.93
N ARG A 439 -6.71 -16.51 13.09
CA ARG A 439 -7.79 -16.68 12.11
C ARG A 439 -8.87 -15.64 12.38
N VAL A 440 -9.12 -14.78 11.41
CA VAL A 440 -10.22 -13.81 11.41
C VAL A 440 -11.32 -14.34 10.50
N ARG A 441 -12.54 -14.44 11.03
CA ARG A 441 -13.73 -14.85 10.27
C ARG A 441 -14.75 -13.73 10.26
N VAL A 442 -15.29 -13.38 9.08
CA VAL A 442 -16.32 -12.37 8.91
C VAL A 442 -17.70 -12.98 8.61
N GLN A 443 -18.72 -12.13 8.61
CA GLN A 443 -20.14 -12.55 8.56
C GLN A 443 -20.50 -13.37 7.31
N THR A 444 -19.89 -13.13 6.16
CA THR A 444 -20.11 -13.93 4.93
C THR A 444 -19.33 -15.24 4.90
N GLY A 445 -18.62 -15.59 5.98
CA GLY A 445 -17.82 -16.80 6.08
C GLY A 445 -16.45 -16.72 5.39
N ARG A 446 -16.02 -15.53 4.93
CA ARG A 446 -14.64 -15.34 4.51
C ARG A 446 -13.71 -15.43 5.70
N GLU A 447 -12.52 -15.96 5.48
CA GLU A 447 -11.52 -16.17 6.53
C GLU A 447 -10.13 -15.78 6.02
N ILE A 448 -9.35 -15.15 6.88
CA ILE A 448 -7.94 -14.87 6.63
C ILE A 448 -7.13 -15.21 7.88
N ARG A 449 -5.87 -15.64 7.68
CA ARG A 449 -4.89 -15.85 8.74
C ARG A 449 -3.81 -14.79 8.62
N ALA A 450 -3.69 -13.97 9.67
CA ALA A 450 -2.81 -12.81 9.69
C ALA A 450 -2.13 -12.66 11.06
N THR A 451 -1.04 -11.91 11.11
CA THR A 451 -0.36 -11.56 12.37
C THR A 451 -1.18 -10.54 13.16
N ALA A 452 -0.93 -10.43 14.49
CA ALA A 452 -1.66 -9.52 15.36
C ALA A 452 -1.50 -8.02 14.98
N ALA A 453 -0.38 -7.67 14.36
CA ALA A 453 -0.09 -6.32 13.91
C ALA A 453 -0.74 -5.97 12.54
N HIS A 454 -1.26 -6.97 11.81
CA HIS A 454 -1.75 -6.78 10.44
C HIS A 454 -3.00 -5.89 10.40
N PRO A 455 -3.00 -4.76 9.63
CA PRO A 455 -4.13 -3.85 9.62
C PRO A 455 -5.23 -4.29 8.65
N PHE A 456 -6.44 -4.08 9.11
CA PHE A 456 -7.68 -4.25 8.36
C PHE A 456 -8.33 -2.89 8.13
N LEU A 457 -8.92 -2.70 6.97
CA LEU A 457 -9.67 -1.48 6.66
C LEU A 457 -11.01 -1.50 7.41
N ILE A 458 -11.19 -0.54 8.31
CA ILE A 458 -12.44 -0.28 9.04
C ILE A 458 -13.07 1.04 8.54
N PRO A 459 -14.30 1.37 8.93
CA PRO A 459 -14.95 2.64 8.48
C PRO A 459 -14.17 3.90 8.82
N GLU A 460 -13.40 3.89 9.89
CA GLU A 460 -12.60 5.00 10.40
C GLU A 460 -11.13 4.98 9.87
N GLY A 461 -10.77 4.04 8.98
CA GLY A 461 -9.43 3.91 8.43
C GLY A 461 -8.80 2.54 8.68
N TRP A 462 -7.48 2.45 8.75
CA TRP A 462 -6.76 1.19 8.97
C TRP A 462 -6.54 0.92 10.45
N ARG A 463 -6.82 -0.31 10.93
CA ARG A 463 -6.63 -0.70 12.33
C ARG A 463 -6.00 -2.09 12.44
N PRO A 464 -4.94 -2.25 13.26
CA PRO A 464 -4.29 -3.54 13.49
C PRO A 464 -5.24 -4.58 14.08
N LEU A 465 -5.05 -5.85 13.73
CA LEU A 465 -5.89 -6.96 14.21
C LEU A 465 -5.95 -7.05 15.75
N ARG A 466 -4.87 -6.76 16.45
CA ARG A 466 -4.81 -6.76 17.92
C ARG A 466 -5.80 -5.79 18.60
N ASP A 467 -6.18 -4.72 17.87
CA ASP A 467 -7.07 -3.66 18.36
C ASP A 467 -8.52 -3.86 17.86
N LEU A 468 -8.78 -5.00 17.20
CA LEU A 468 -10.09 -5.39 16.69
C LEU A 468 -10.73 -6.47 17.55
N ALA A 469 -12.05 -6.42 17.66
CA ALA A 469 -12.87 -7.37 18.41
C ALA A 469 -14.01 -7.96 17.55
N PRO A 470 -14.56 -9.12 17.92
CA PRO A 470 -15.80 -9.60 17.33
C PRO A 470 -16.90 -8.54 17.42
N GLY A 471 -17.55 -8.24 16.28
CA GLY A 471 -18.56 -7.18 16.15
C GLY A 471 -18.07 -5.96 15.37
N ASP A 472 -16.77 -5.71 15.30
CA ASP A 472 -16.20 -4.62 14.50
C ASP A 472 -16.43 -4.84 12.99
N LEU A 473 -16.52 -3.73 12.24
CA LEU A 473 -16.74 -3.74 10.81
C LEU A 473 -15.40 -3.70 10.07
N VAL A 474 -15.22 -4.59 9.11
CA VAL A 474 -14.07 -4.59 8.21
C VAL A 474 -14.51 -4.59 6.75
N ALA A 475 -13.70 -3.98 5.90
CA ALA A 475 -13.95 -3.92 4.46
C ALA A 475 -13.66 -5.27 3.79
N THR A 476 -14.61 -5.73 2.98
CA THR A 476 -14.47 -6.93 2.16
C THR A 476 -14.90 -6.66 0.73
N MET A 477 -14.49 -7.50 -0.19
CA MET A 477 -14.84 -7.39 -1.60
C MET A 477 -16.33 -7.67 -1.84
N ARG A 478 -17.03 -6.65 -2.37
CA ARG A 478 -18.42 -6.76 -2.86
C ARG A 478 -18.48 -7.34 -4.26
N SER A 479 -17.69 -6.77 -5.14
CA SER A 479 -17.60 -7.17 -6.54
C SER A 479 -16.26 -6.82 -7.12
N VAL A 480 -15.81 -7.58 -8.12
CA VAL A 480 -14.62 -7.27 -8.89
C VAL A 480 -14.88 -7.56 -10.36
N THR A 481 -14.77 -6.54 -11.21
CA THR A 481 -14.90 -6.69 -12.66
C THR A 481 -13.52 -6.88 -13.25
N LEU A 482 -13.31 -8.04 -13.90
CA LEU A 482 -12.05 -8.36 -14.54
C LEU A 482 -12.37 -8.79 -15.98
N PRO A 483 -11.49 -8.48 -16.92
CA PRO A 483 -11.53 -9.13 -18.22
C PRO A 483 -11.46 -10.64 -17.99
N GLY A 484 -11.62 -11.45 -18.81
CA GLY A 484 -11.44 -12.90 -18.72
C GLY A 484 -11.26 -13.43 -20.10
N GLU A 485 -10.80 -14.65 -20.22
CA GLU A 485 -10.66 -15.30 -21.50
C GLU A 485 -12.03 -15.76 -21.99
N PRO A 486 -12.46 -15.40 -23.21
CA PRO A 486 -13.68 -15.94 -23.79
C PRO A 486 -13.61 -17.48 -23.86
N ARG A 487 -14.59 -18.14 -23.26
CA ARG A 487 -14.68 -19.61 -23.25
C ARG A 487 -15.98 -20.03 -23.92
N PRO A 488 -16.03 -21.22 -24.59
CA PRO A 488 -17.26 -21.74 -25.14
C PRO A 488 -18.34 -21.92 -24.08
N PRO A 489 -19.46 -21.20 -24.15
CA PRO A 489 -20.48 -21.18 -23.07
C PRO A 489 -21.05 -22.57 -22.75
N GLU A 490 -21.24 -23.40 -23.77
CA GLU A 490 -21.74 -24.77 -23.60
C GLU A 490 -20.76 -25.63 -22.77
N LEU A 491 -19.45 -25.52 -23.00
CA LEU A 491 -18.45 -26.28 -22.23
C LEU A 491 -18.35 -25.75 -20.79
N CYS A 492 -18.53 -24.44 -20.58
CA CYS A 492 -18.60 -23.88 -19.22
C CYS A 492 -19.80 -24.44 -18.46
N ARG A 493 -20.97 -24.44 -19.09
CA ARG A 493 -22.20 -25.04 -18.51
C ARG A 493 -22.05 -26.52 -18.24
N PHE A 494 -21.47 -27.24 -19.17
CA PHE A 494 -21.18 -28.66 -19.02
C PHE A 494 -20.29 -28.99 -17.81
N LEU A 495 -19.23 -28.20 -17.61
CA LEU A 495 -18.40 -28.30 -16.41
C LEU A 495 -19.19 -27.99 -15.14
N GLY A 496 -20.10 -27.03 -15.17
CA GLY A 496 -21.02 -26.76 -14.06
C GLY A 496 -21.88 -27.96 -13.70
N TYR A 497 -22.49 -28.62 -14.68
CA TYR A 497 -23.25 -29.86 -14.48
C TYR A 497 -22.40 -30.98 -13.89
N LEU A 498 -21.19 -31.21 -14.43
CA LEU A 498 -20.29 -32.23 -13.95
C LEU A 498 -19.77 -31.95 -12.54
N THR A 499 -19.55 -30.66 -12.22
CA THR A 499 -19.14 -30.26 -10.86
C THR A 499 -20.24 -30.57 -9.84
N GLY A 500 -21.51 -30.36 -10.16
CA GLY A 500 -22.61 -30.74 -9.30
C GLY A 500 -22.81 -32.29 -9.29
N ASP A 501 -23.55 -32.81 -10.24
CA ASP A 501 -24.02 -34.19 -10.31
C ASP A 501 -23.09 -35.14 -11.07
N GLY A 502 -21.91 -34.72 -11.47
CA GLY A 502 -20.94 -35.55 -12.19
C GLY A 502 -20.09 -36.45 -11.29
N THR A 503 -19.66 -37.58 -11.84
CA THR A 503 -18.72 -38.53 -11.23
C THR A 503 -17.53 -38.76 -12.16
N TYR A 504 -16.31 -38.50 -11.71
CA TYR A 504 -15.09 -38.63 -12.51
C TYR A 504 -13.90 -39.21 -11.70
N LEU A 505 -14.16 -40.35 -11.06
CA LEU A 505 -13.16 -41.11 -10.29
C LEU A 505 -12.14 -41.77 -11.21
N ARG A 506 -10.89 -41.96 -10.74
CA ARG A 506 -9.73 -42.46 -11.53
C ARG A 506 -10.00 -43.80 -12.24
N HIS A 507 -10.72 -44.70 -11.60
CA HIS A 507 -10.95 -46.07 -12.07
C HIS A 507 -12.38 -46.32 -12.58
N ARG A 508 -13.22 -45.30 -12.74
CA ARG A 508 -14.59 -45.41 -13.24
C ARG A 508 -14.79 -44.52 -14.48
N GLU A 509 -15.81 -44.89 -15.25
CA GLU A 509 -16.28 -44.06 -16.35
C GLU A 509 -16.77 -42.71 -15.81
N VAL A 510 -16.61 -41.65 -16.62
CA VAL A 510 -17.20 -40.36 -16.31
C VAL A 510 -18.71 -40.50 -16.43
N GLY A 511 -19.45 -40.14 -15.42
CA GLY A 511 -20.90 -40.25 -15.36
C GLY A 511 -21.58 -39.01 -14.85
N PHE A 512 -22.88 -38.91 -15.16
CA PHE A 512 -23.76 -37.83 -14.67
C PHE A 512 -25.08 -38.45 -14.23
N ILE A 513 -25.66 -38.01 -13.11
CA ILE A 513 -26.90 -38.53 -12.56
C ILE A 513 -27.83 -37.38 -12.22
N ASN A 514 -28.98 -37.28 -12.90
CA ASN A 514 -29.97 -36.25 -12.58
C ASN A 514 -31.40 -36.74 -12.87
N SER A 515 -32.40 -36.13 -12.22
CA SER A 515 -33.82 -36.41 -12.37
C SER A 515 -34.57 -35.46 -13.32
N ASP A 516 -33.92 -34.39 -13.78
CA ASP A 516 -34.51 -33.43 -14.72
C ASP A 516 -34.14 -33.81 -16.17
N PRO A 517 -35.13 -34.24 -16.99
CA PRO A 517 -34.85 -34.70 -18.35
C PRO A 517 -34.25 -33.61 -19.26
N ALA A 518 -34.53 -32.32 -18.99
CA ALA A 518 -33.99 -31.22 -19.77
C ALA A 518 -32.48 -31.05 -19.53
N LEU A 519 -32.02 -31.25 -18.28
CA LEU A 519 -30.57 -31.20 -17.95
C LEU A 519 -29.86 -32.42 -18.53
N VAL A 520 -30.48 -33.61 -18.42
CA VAL A 520 -29.95 -34.87 -18.99
C VAL A 520 -29.74 -34.73 -20.48
N GLN A 521 -30.73 -34.19 -21.19
CA GLN A 521 -30.64 -34.00 -22.66
C GLN A 521 -29.57 -32.98 -23.04
N ASP A 522 -29.51 -31.84 -22.34
CA ASP A 522 -28.49 -30.80 -22.61
C ASP A 522 -27.06 -31.36 -22.39
N VAL A 523 -26.86 -32.16 -21.34
CA VAL A 523 -25.56 -32.81 -21.07
C VAL A 523 -25.20 -33.81 -22.19
N ILE A 524 -26.16 -34.60 -22.69
CA ILE A 524 -25.93 -35.52 -23.80
C ILE A 524 -25.56 -34.80 -25.09
N ASP A 525 -26.31 -33.73 -25.40
CA ASP A 525 -26.12 -32.98 -26.64
C ASP A 525 -24.77 -32.27 -26.67
N ILE A 526 -24.35 -31.66 -25.56
CA ILE A 526 -23.01 -31.03 -25.40
C ILE A 526 -21.93 -32.11 -25.52
N ALA A 527 -22.07 -33.23 -24.83
CA ALA A 527 -21.06 -34.29 -24.84
C ALA A 527 -20.86 -34.85 -26.25
N ARG A 528 -21.93 -35.07 -27.02
CA ARG A 528 -21.86 -35.55 -28.41
C ARG A 528 -21.26 -34.52 -29.36
N ARG A 529 -21.58 -33.25 -29.18
CA ARG A 529 -21.12 -32.14 -30.04
C ARG A 529 -19.62 -31.89 -29.91
N HIS A 530 -19.10 -31.93 -28.70
CA HIS A 530 -17.73 -31.51 -28.41
C HIS A 530 -16.75 -32.67 -28.22
N PHE A 531 -17.21 -33.89 -27.94
CA PHE A 531 -16.33 -35.01 -27.56
C PHE A 531 -16.67 -36.29 -28.32
N ASP A 532 -16.62 -36.52 -29.48
CA ASP A 532 -16.92 -37.79 -30.25
C ASP A 532 -17.04 -39.06 -29.38
N ILE A 533 -18.06 -39.08 -28.50
CA ILE A 533 -18.30 -40.13 -27.51
C ILE A 533 -19.72 -40.64 -27.62
N GLU A 534 -19.90 -41.93 -27.26
CA GLU A 534 -21.22 -42.53 -27.08
C GLU A 534 -21.71 -42.30 -25.63
N VAL A 535 -23.02 -42.17 -25.50
CA VAL A 535 -23.65 -41.96 -24.20
C VAL A 535 -24.55 -43.17 -23.92
N SER A 536 -24.27 -43.90 -22.83
CA SER A 536 -25.10 -44.95 -22.32
C SER A 536 -25.98 -44.41 -21.20
N ALA A 537 -27.29 -44.45 -21.37
CA ALA A 537 -28.27 -44.04 -20.37
C ALA A 537 -28.92 -45.23 -19.69
N ARG A 538 -29.02 -45.23 -18.37
CA ARG A 538 -29.72 -46.20 -17.56
C ARG A 538 -30.66 -45.50 -16.59
N ARG A 539 -31.92 -45.87 -16.60
CA ARG A 539 -32.87 -45.36 -15.61
C ARG A 539 -32.68 -46.08 -14.29
N ARG A 540 -32.52 -45.33 -13.20
CA ARG A 540 -32.42 -45.89 -11.86
C ARG A 540 -33.36 -45.12 -10.92
N PHE A 541 -34.42 -45.77 -10.49
CA PHE A 541 -35.50 -45.15 -9.72
C PHE A 541 -36.12 -43.94 -10.43
N THR A 542 -36.01 -42.76 -9.82
CA THR A 542 -36.51 -41.47 -10.32
C THR A 542 -35.48 -40.66 -11.12
N SER A 543 -34.23 -41.17 -11.26
CA SER A 543 -33.12 -40.47 -11.90
C SER A 543 -32.59 -41.22 -13.11
N GLU A 544 -32.03 -40.50 -14.08
CA GLU A 544 -31.28 -41.10 -15.18
C GLU A 544 -29.78 -41.03 -14.86
N GLN A 545 -29.11 -42.17 -15.00
CA GLN A 545 -27.66 -42.29 -14.90
C GLN A 545 -27.08 -42.39 -16.30
N ILE A 546 -26.21 -41.46 -16.61
CA ILE A 546 -25.48 -41.38 -17.88
C ILE A 546 -24.05 -41.84 -17.65
N ALA A 547 -23.53 -42.68 -18.54
CA ALA A 547 -22.13 -43.01 -18.65
C ALA A 547 -21.58 -42.56 -20.02
N PHE A 548 -20.44 -41.84 -20.02
CA PHE A 548 -19.80 -41.38 -21.24
C PHE A 548 -18.76 -42.42 -21.69
N VAL A 549 -19.10 -43.15 -22.74
CA VAL A 549 -18.33 -44.30 -23.24
C VAL A 549 -17.63 -43.91 -24.53
N LYS A 550 -16.44 -44.41 -24.76
CA LYS A 550 -15.72 -44.20 -26.03
C LYS A 550 -16.48 -44.86 -27.19
N LYS A 551 -16.62 -44.14 -28.29
CA LYS A 551 -17.17 -44.69 -29.55
C LYS A 551 -16.21 -45.80 -30.06
N ASN A 552 -16.75 -46.98 -30.37
CA ASN A 552 -15.99 -48.15 -30.88
C ASN A 552 -14.94 -48.73 -29.90
N SER A 553 -15.36 -49.14 -28.72
CA SER A 553 -14.51 -49.87 -27.74
C SER A 553 -14.21 -51.35 -28.10
N ARG A 554 -14.47 -51.80 -29.33
CA ARG A 554 -14.09 -53.15 -29.80
C ARG A 554 -12.64 -53.13 -30.35
N GLY A 555 -11.64 -53.13 -29.45
CA GLY A 555 -10.23 -53.25 -29.84
C GLY A 555 -9.30 -52.94 -28.67
N TYR A 556 -8.67 -53.99 -28.11
CA TYR A 556 -7.51 -53.88 -27.25
C TYR A 556 -6.39 -53.23 -28.07
N GLY A 557 -5.89 -52.07 -27.65
CA GLY A 557 -4.59 -51.55 -28.15
C GLY A 557 -4.59 -50.21 -28.87
N GLN A 558 -5.58 -49.32 -28.73
CA GLN A 558 -5.41 -47.95 -29.28
C GLN A 558 -4.96 -46.92 -28.22
N PRO A 559 -3.94 -46.05 -28.57
CA PRO A 559 -3.34 -45.13 -27.64
C PRO A 559 -4.21 -43.91 -27.26
N HIS A 560 -5.38 -43.75 -27.83
CA HIS A 560 -6.24 -42.62 -27.57
C HIS A 560 -7.39 -43.00 -26.62
N GLY A 561 -7.28 -42.60 -25.32
CA GLY A 561 -8.31 -42.73 -24.31
C GLY A 561 -9.59 -41.94 -24.65
N ASN A 562 -10.63 -42.06 -23.80
CA ASN A 562 -11.86 -41.28 -23.92
C ASN A 562 -11.58 -39.75 -23.93
N PRO A 563 -11.96 -38.99 -24.99
CA PRO A 563 -11.65 -37.60 -25.14
C PRO A 563 -12.12 -36.70 -23.97
N LEU A 564 -13.33 -36.96 -23.48
CA LEU A 564 -13.86 -36.25 -22.30
C LEU A 564 -13.00 -36.52 -21.06
N ARG A 565 -12.59 -37.76 -20.85
CA ARG A 565 -11.76 -38.16 -19.72
C ARG A 565 -10.37 -37.48 -19.78
N ASN A 566 -9.79 -37.36 -20.99
CA ASN A 566 -8.51 -36.68 -21.20
C ASN A 566 -8.64 -35.21 -20.90
N TRP A 567 -9.67 -34.57 -21.43
CA TRP A 567 -9.94 -33.14 -21.14
C TRP A 567 -10.14 -32.85 -19.64
N LEU A 568 -10.93 -33.69 -18.92
CA LEU A 568 -11.08 -33.56 -17.48
C LEU A 568 -9.78 -33.81 -16.71
N ARG A 569 -8.86 -34.64 -17.25
CA ARG A 569 -7.52 -34.83 -16.66
C ARG A 569 -6.64 -33.62 -16.85
N GLU A 570 -6.64 -33.01 -18.04
CA GLU A 570 -5.93 -31.75 -18.32
C GLU A 570 -6.42 -30.60 -17.43
N LEU A 571 -7.70 -30.56 -17.13
CA LEU A 571 -8.31 -29.60 -16.20
C LEU A 571 -8.07 -29.93 -14.72
N GLY A 572 -7.37 -31.04 -14.39
CA GLY A 572 -7.08 -31.44 -13.01
C GLY A 572 -8.29 -32.00 -12.23
N LEU A 573 -9.39 -32.34 -12.91
CA LEU A 573 -10.64 -32.77 -12.24
C LEU A 573 -10.68 -34.28 -11.99
N MET A 574 -9.97 -35.09 -12.77
CA MET A 574 -10.03 -36.53 -12.66
C MET A 574 -9.50 -37.03 -11.32
N GLY A 575 -10.33 -37.83 -10.65
CA GLY A 575 -10.03 -38.43 -9.35
C GLY A 575 -10.51 -37.63 -8.15
N GLN A 576 -11.09 -36.46 -8.33
CA GLN A 576 -11.69 -35.68 -7.24
C GLN A 576 -12.92 -36.40 -6.67
N ARG A 577 -12.94 -36.52 -5.35
CA ARG A 577 -14.12 -37.04 -4.62
C ARG A 577 -15.10 -35.88 -4.37
N TYR A 578 -16.31 -36.24 -3.92
CA TYR A 578 -17.37 -35.24 -3.65
C TYR A 578 -16.96 -34.13 -2.66
N ASP A 579 -16.04 -34.40 -1.72
CA ASP A 579 -15.50 -33.49 -0.72
C ASP A 579 -14.27 -32.72 -1.22
N GLN A 580 -13.72 -33.08 -2.37
CA GLN A 580 -12.53 -32.50 -3.01
C GLN A 580 -12.86 -31.71 -4.28
N LYS A 581 -14.12 -31.69 -4.71
CA LYS A 581 -14.55 -30.97 -5.91
C LYS A 581 -14.14 -29.49 -5.82
N SER A 582 -13.69 -28.94 -6.91
CA SER A 582 -13.26 -27.53 -7.03
C SER A 582 -13.67 -26.95 -8.37
N VAL A 583 -13.73 -25.62 -8.46
CA VAL A 583 -13.89 -24.93 -9.74
C VAL A 583 -12.61 -25.12 -10.54
N PRO A 584 -12.67 -25.56 -11.80
CA PRO A 584 -11.48 -25.65 -12.66
C PRO A 584 -10.81 -24.29 -12.83
N GLY A 585 -9.47 -24.23 -12.84
CA GLY A 585 -8.72 -23.00 -13.13
C GLY A 585 -9.15 -22.35 -14.46
N TRP A 586 -9.49 -23.18 -15.45
CA TRP A 586 -10.03 -22.77 -16.74
C TRP A 586 -11.32 -21.93 -16.64
N ILE A 587 -12.16 -22.14 -15.61
CA ILE A 587 -13.35 -21.32 -15.30
C ILE A 587 -12.98 -20.10 -14.48
N LEU A 588 -12.01 -20.19 -13.56
CA LEU A 588 -11.59 -19.04 -12.76
C LEU A 588 -11.05 -17.90 -13.63
N THR A 589 -10.42 -18.25 -14.77
CA THR A 589 -9.90 -17.29 -15.75
C THR A 589 -10.90 -16.92 -16.85
N ALA A 590 -12.11 -17.48 -16.84
CA ALA A 590 -13.12 -17.22 -17.88
C ALA A 590 -13.70 -15.80 -17.78
N ASP A 591 -14.26 -15.33 -18.90
CA ASP A 591 -15.04 -14.10 -18.98
C ASP A 591 -16.37 -14.20 -18.21
N ALA A 592 -17.06 -13.09 -18.03
CA ALA A 592 -18.30 -13.03 -17.26
C ALA A 592 -19.38 -13.99 -17.82
N ARG A 593 -19.43 -14.18 -19.14
CA ARG A 593 -20.39 -15.10 -19.81
C ARG A 593 -20.07 -16.55 -19.51
N GLY A 594 -18.80 -16.94 -19.58
CA GLY A 594 -18.36 -18.29 -19.25
C GLY A 594 -18.60 -18.64 -17.77
N ILE A 595 -18.31 -17.68 -16.86
CA ILE A 595 -18.60 -17.82 -15.42
C ILE A 595 -20.11 -17.98 -15.18
N ALA A 596 -20.94 -17.16 -15.82
CA ALA A 596 -22.40 -17.23 -15.66
C ALA A 596 -22.96 -18.58 -16.13
N GLU A 597 -22.52 -19.10 -17.27
CA GLU A 597 -22.93 -20.42 -17.78
C GLU A 597 -22.46 -21.55 -16.87
N TYR A 598 -21.23 -21.50 -16.36
CA TYR A 598 -20.75 -22.49 -15.37
C TYR A 598 -21.61 -22.50 -14.11
N LEU A 599 -21.88 -21.32 -13.53
CA LEU A 599 -22.75 -21.19 -12.37
C LEU A 599 -24.18 -21.63 -12.71
N GLY A 600 -24.66 -21.34 -13.92
CA GLY A 600 -25.96 -21.82 -14.41
C GLY A 600 -26.06 -23.36 -14.36
N GLY A 601 -25.03 -24.06 -14.84
CA GLY A 601 -24.94 -25.52 -14.76
C GLY A 601 -24.86 -26.01 -13.31
N LEU A 602 -24.02 -25.41 -12.48
CA LEU A 602 -23.82 -25.81 -11.07
C LEU A 602 -25.09 -25.56 -10.23
N PHE A 603 -25.78 -24.44 -10.39
CA PHE A 603 -27.02 -24.15 -9.66
C PHE A 603 -28.21 -24.96 -10.22
N ALA A 604 -28.21 -25.32 -11.50
CA ALA A 604 -29.22 -26.24 -12.05
C ALA A 604 -29.16 -27.62 -11.42
N THR A 605 -28.00 -28.14 -11.03
CA THR A 605 -27.78 -29.38 -10.33
C THR A 605 -27.95 -29.24 -8.80
N ASP A 606 -26.94 -28.77 -8.12
CA ASP A 606 -26.84 -28.68 -6.64
C ASP A 606 -27.52 -27.47 -6.01
N GLY A 607 -27.98 -26.50 -6.82
CA GLY A 607 -28.65 -25.29 -6.33
C GLY A 607 -30.08 -25.54 -5.85
N THR A 608 -30.54 -24.69 -4.97
CA THR A 608 -31.93 -24.67 -4.46
C THR A 608 -32.50 -23.27 -4.62
N ILE A 609 -33.63 -23.12 -5.27
CA ILE A 609 -34.39 -21.88 -5.40
C ILE A 609 -35.78 -22.17 -4.84
N VAL A 610 -36.15 -21.50 -3.77
CA VAL A 610 -37.42 -21.78 -3.08
C VAL A 610 -38.04 -20.47 -2.55
N ARG A 611 -39.36 -20.36 -2.72
CA ARG A 611 -40.17 -19.33 -2.07
C ARG A 611 -40.62 -19.84 -0.72
N ARG A 612 -40.31 -19.11 0.35
CA ARG A 612 -40.71 -19.44 1.73
C ARG A 612 -42.13 -19.00 2.01
N SER A 613 -42.76 -19.62 3.01
CA SER A 613 -44.11 -19.30 3.47
C SER A 613 -44.31 -17.84 3.82
N GLU A 614 -43.25 -17.18 4.29
CA GLU A 614 -43.21 -15.75 4.64
C GLU A 614 -43.10 -14.82 3.41
N GLY A 615 -43.08 -15.37 2.19
CA GLY A 615 -43.09 -14.63 0.93
C GLY A 615 -41.71 -14.21 0.38
N TYR A 616 -40.61 -14.53 1.07
CA TYR A 616 -39.27 -14.26 0.58
C TYR A 616 -38.66 -15.42 -0.18
N TRP A 617 -37.65 -15.13 -1.03
CA TRP A 617 -36.94 -16.13 -1.82
C TRP A 617 -35.58 -16.48 -1.20
N ASP A 618 -35.26 -17.76 -1.19
CA ASP A 618 -33.94 -18.32 -0.85
C ASP A 618 -33.29 -18.91 -2.08
N VAL A 619 -32.04 -18.49 -2.38
CA VAL A 619 -31.20 -19.09 -3.39
C VAL A 619 -29.94 -19.59 -2.71
N LYS A 620 -29.70 -20.90 -2.81
CA LYS A 620 -28.60 -21.58 -2.08
C LYS A 620 -27.97 -22.66 -2.96
N LEU A 621 -26.68 -22.92 -2.71
CA LEU A 621 -25.91 -24.07 -3.20
C LEU A 621 -25.37 -24.84 -2.01
N CYS A 622 -25.60 -26.16 -1.95
CA CYS A 622 -25.07 -27.04 -0.89
C CYS A 622 -23.95 -27.90 -1.44
N THR A 623 -22.82 -27.97 -0.77
CA THR A 623 -21.66 -28.78 -1.15
C THR A 623 -20.92 -29.28 0.09
N THR A 624 -20.23 -30.43 -0.03
CA THR A 624 -19.32 -30.93 1.00
C THR A 624 -17.88 -30.44 0.84
N SER A 625 -17.57 -29.78 -0.27
CA SER A 625 -16.26 -29.17 -0.52
C SER A 625 -16.24 -27.71 -0.08
N LEU A 626 -15.43 -27.38 0.92
CA LEU A 626 -15.18 -26.00 1.33
C LEU A 626 -14.53 -25.17 0.21
N GLN A 627 -13.63 -25.80 -0.55
CA GLN A 627 -12.95 -25.15 -1.66
C GLN A 627 -13.95 -24.74 -2.75
N LEU A 628 -14.84 -25.64 -3.15
CA LEU A 628 -15.90 -25.34 -4.11
C LEU A 628 -16.82 -24.22 -3.61
N ALA A 629 -17.19 -24.24 -2.30
CA ALA A 629 -18.00 -23.19 -1.72
C ALA A 629 -17.32 -21.81 -1.79
N LYS A 630 -16.03 -21.72 -1.40
CA LYS A 630 -15.22 -20.47 -1.46
C LYS A 630 -15.06 -19.95 -2.90
N GLN A 631 -14.76 -20.84 -3.84
CA GLN A 631 -14.62 -20.49 -5.25
C GLN A 631 -15.95 -20.07 -5.89
N THR A 632 -17.06 -20.71 -5.53
CA THR A 632 -18.41 -20.29 -5.97
C THR A 632 -18.75 -18.89 -5.45
N GLN A 633 -18.45 -18.58 -4.18
CA GLN A 633 -18.62 -17.25 -3.61
C GLN A 633 -17.80 -16.21 -4.39
N TYR A 634 -16.57 -16.55 -4.78
CA TYR A 634 -15.70 -15.69 -5.60
C TYR A 634 -16.29 -15.45 -6.99
N LEU A 635 -16.75 -16.50 -7.69
CA LEU A 635 -17.36 -16.37 -9.02
C LEU A 635 -18.64 -15.52 -9.01
N LEU A 636 -19.47 -15.66 -7.96
CA LEU A 636 -20.65 -14.81 -7.76
C LEU A 636 -20.23 -13.32 -7.60
N ALA A 637 -19.19 -13.05 -6.82
CA ALA A 637 -18.66 -11.70 -6.65
C ALA A 637 -18.06 -11.11 -7.95
N ARG A 638 -17.51 -11.94 -8.85
CA ARG A 638 -17.09 -11.52 -10.19
C ARG A 638 -18.26 -11.04 -11.06
N LEU A 639 -19.45 -11.58 -10.82
CA LEU A 639 -20.70 -11.15 -11.49
C LEU A 639 -21.45 -10.05 -10.69
N GLY A 640 -20.88 -9.55 -9.60
CA GLY A 640 -21.49 -8.51 -8.76
C GLY A 640 -22.66 -9.03 -7.91
N ILE A 641 -22.70 -10.34 -7.63
CA ILE A 641 -23.71 -10.98 -6.81
C ILE A 641 -23.14 -11.25 -5.42
N VAL A 642 -23.69 -10.61 -4.40
CA VAL A 642 -23.27 -10.76 -3.00
C VAL A 642 -23.77 -12.10 -2.44
N SER A 643 -22.86 -12.86 -1.87
CA SER A 643 -23.15 -14.18 -1.29
C SER A 643 -22.34 -14.43 -0.03
N GLY A 644 -22.77 -15.40 0.77
CA GLY A 644 -22.05 -15.82 1.96
C GLY A 644 -22.04 -17.34 2.08
N ILE A 645 -21.16 -17.85 2.97
CA ILE A 645 -21.02 -19.28 3.27
C ILE A 645 -21.38 -19.49 4.73
N THR A 646 -22.33 -20.40 4.99
CA THR A 646 -22.56 -20.91 6.34
C THR A 646 -21.70 -22.13 6.57
N SER A 647 -21.04 -22.17 7.73
CA SER A 647 -20.19 -23.29 8.14
C SER A 647 -21.02 -24.55 8.38
N GLY A 648 -20.43 -25.64 7.97
CA GLY A 648 -21.05 -26.93 7.83
C GLY A 648 -21.79 -27.47 9.05
N TYR A 649 -23.06 -27.69 8.88
CA TYR A 649 -23.80 -28.56 9.77
C TYR A 649 -23.37 -30.00 9.47
N LYS A 650 -22.90 -30.73 10.50
CA LYS A 650 -22.64 -32.13 10.44
C LYS A 650 -23.79 -32.85 11.12
N SER A 651 -24.71 -33.45 10.36
CA SER A 651 -25.72 -34.32 10.96
C SER A 651 -25.05 -35.54 11.59
N ALA A 652 -25.66 -36.13 12.61
CA ALA A 652 -25.14 -37.32 13.30
C ALA A 652 -24.83 -38.50 12.36
N LYS A 653 -25.45 -38.55 11.16
CA LYS A 653 -25.26 -39.56 10.12
C LYS A 653 -24.34 -39.15 8.96
N ALA A 654 -23.89 -37.88 8.92
CA ALA A 654 -23.04 -37.39 7.82
C ALA A 654 -21.56 -37.64 8.10
N THR A 655 -20.85 -38.17 7.10
CA THR A 655 -19.40 -38.39 7.16
C THR A 655 -18.59 -37.10 7.02
N CYS A 656 -19.15 -36.10 6.30
CA CYS A 656 -18.51 -34.80 6.02
C CYS A 656 -19.42 -33.63 6.36
N PRO A 657 -18.85 -32.43 6.71
CA PRO A 657 -19.63 -31.23 6.90
C PRO A 657 -20.24 -30.76 5.56
N ILE A 658 -21.42 -30.14 5.62
CA ILE A 658 -22.09 -29.54 4.46
C ILE A 658 -21.93 -28.04 4.54
N TYR A 659 -21.38 -27.41 3.51
CA TYR A 659 -21.26 -25.97 3.35
C TYR A 659 -22.39 -25.45 2.46
N THR A 660 -23.01 -24.36 2.87
CA THR A 660 -24.09 -23.74 2.10
C THR A 660 -23.67 -22.35 1.64
N VAL A 661 -23.51 -22.16 0.34
CA VAL A 661 -23.37 -20.84 -0.29
C VAL A 661 -24.78 -20.28 -0.48
N TYR A 662 -25.08 -19.13 0.13
CA TYR A 662 -26.36 -18.45 -0.03
C TYR A 662 -26.18 -17.11 -0.75
N VAL A 663 -27.08 -16.75 -1.65
CA VAL A 663 -27.17 -15.45 -2.27
C VAL A 663 -27.85 -14.49 -1.30
N SER A 664 -27.33 -13.26 -1.17
CA SER A 664 -27.95 -12.22 -0.32
C SER A 664 -29.41 -12.01 -0.76
N ARG A 665 -30.31 -11.89 0.23
CA ARG A 665 -31.76 -11.74 0.00
C ARG A 665 -32.18 -10.33 -0.41
N SER A 666 -31.25 -9.44 -0.71
CA SER A 666 -31.64 -8.11 -1.23
C SER A 666 -32.28 -8.26 -2.61
N GLU A 667 -33.26 -7.41 -2.92
CA GLU A 667 -33.95 -7.41 -4.21
C GLU A 667 -32.97 -7.31 -5.37
N ASP A 668 -31.99 -6.41 -5.27
CA ASP A 668 -30.98 -6.19 -6.32
C ASP A 668 -30.14 -7.45 -6.60
N ASN A 669 -29.72 -8.17 -5.55
CA ASN A 669 -28.93 -9.39 -5.73
C ASN A 669 -29.72 -10.55 -6.30
N LEU A 670 -30.94 -10.76 -5.82
CA LEU A 670 -31.80 -11.82 -6.33
C LEU A 670 -32.17 -11.53 -7.80
N ARG A 671 -32.42 -10.27 -8.16
CA ARG A 671 -32.67 -9.84 -9.53
C ARG A 671 -31.42 -10.07 -10.41
N LYS A 672 -30.24 -9.68 -9.94
CA LYS A 672 -28.98 -9.95 -10.65
C LYS A 672 -28.74 -11.43 -10.84
N PHE A 673 -28.94 -12.25 -9.80
CA PHE A 673 -28.82 -13.69 -9.91
C PHE A 673 -29.73 -14.26 -11.00
N ALA A 674 -31.02 -13.92 -10.97
CA ALA A 674 -32.00 -14.45 -11.92
C ALA A 674 -31.81 -13.95 -13.38
N LEU A 675 -31.23 -12.77 -13.57
CA LEU A 675 -30.94 -12.21 -14.89
C LEU A 675 -29.61 -12.68 -15.48
N LEU A 676 -28.57 -12.83 -14.64
CA LEU A 676 -27.22 -13.10 -15.11
C LEU A 676 -26.90 -14.60 -15.15
N ILE A 677 -27.53 -15.43 -14.31
CA ILE A 677 -27.26 -16.86 -14.25
C ILE A 677 -28.25 -17.62 -15.11
N PRO A 678 -27.83 -18.20 -16.27
CA PRO A 678 -28.72 -18.85 -17.25
C PRO A 678 -29.11 -20.26 -16.78
N LEU A 679 -30.06 -20.33 -15.87
CA LEU A 679 -30.57 -21.61 -15.36
C LEU A 679 -31.32 -22.40 -16.43
N ARG A 680 -31.31 -23.71 -16.31
CA ARG A 680 -32.01 -24.64 -17.21
C ARG A 680 -32.97 -25.54 -16.41
N GLY A 681 -33.81 -26.26 -17.14
CA GLY A 681 -34.76 -27.20 -16.57
C GLY A 681 -35.79 -26.53 -15.65
N ARG A 682 -36.23 -27.26 -14.64
CA ARG A 682 -37.28 -26.80 -13.69
C ARG A 682 -36.88 -25.55 -12.95
N LYS A 683 -35.57 -25.34 -12.66
CA LYS A 683 -35.09 -24.17 -11.91
C LYS A 683 -35.12 -22.87 -12.73
N ALA A 684 -35.15 -22.96 -14.08
CA ALA A 684 -35.35 -21.79 -14.93
C ALA A 684 -36.74 -21.15 -14.71
N LEU A 685 -37.79 -21.99 -14.55
CA LEU A 685 -39.14 -21.53 -14.26
C LEU A 685 -39.21 -20.80 -12.91
N LEU A 686 -38.54 -21.37 -11.88
CA LEU A 686 -38.47 -20.77 -10.56
C LEU A 686 -37.72 -19.41 -10.58
N ALA A 687 -36.67 -19.27 -11.40
CA ALA A 687 -35.98 -18.00 -11.57
C ALA A 687 -36.89 -16.94 -12.27
N GLN A 688 -37.69 -17.34 -13.25
CA GLN A 688 -38.67 -16.45 -13.86
C GLN A 688 -39.76 -16.03 -12.86
N GLU A 689 -40.29 -17.00 -12.07
CA GLU A 689 -41.24 -16.67 -10.99
C GLU A 689 -40.65 -15.71 -9.97
N LEU A 690 -39.37 -15.90 -9.58
CA LEU A 690 -38.65 -15.01 -8.72
C LEU A 690 -38.62 -13.57 -9.27
N LEU A 691 -38.33 -13.36 -10.58
CA LEU A 691 -38.34 -12.05 -11.22
C LEU A 691 -39.73 -11.38 -11.22
N LEU A 692 -40.79 -12.19 -11.42
CA LEU A 692 -42.17 -11.67 -11.51
C LEU A 692 -42.79 -11.41 -10.15
N SER A 693 -42.43 -12.16 -9.11
CA SER A 693 -43.08 -12.15 -7.81
C SER A 693 -42.27 -11.48 -6.69
N MET A 694 -41.21 -10.70 -7.05
CA MET A 694 -40.43 -9.99 -6.04
C MET A 694 -41.27 -8.99 -5.25
N PRO A 695 -41.37 -9.12 -3.93
CA PRO A 695 -42.05 -8.13 -3.12
C PRO A 695 -41.23 -6.84 -3.08
N ARG A 696 -41.91 -5.69 -3.23
CA ARG A 696 -41.31 -4.33 -3.15
C ARG A 696 -40.66 -4.01 -1.79
N ARG A 697 -40.75 -4.87 -0.80
CA ARG A 697 -40.14 -4.76 0.53
C ARG A 697 -39.56 -6.10 0.94
N GLN A 698 -38.35 -6.40 0.46
CA GLN A 698 -37.57 -7.48 1.10
C GLN A 698 -36.72 -6.93 2.25
N THR A 699 -36.63 -7.69 3.32
CA THR A 699 -35.80 -7.35 4.49
C THR A 699 -34.35 -7.27 4.07
N ASN A 700 -33.72 -6.11 4.29
CA ASN A 700 -32.29 -5.94 4.13
C ASN A 700 -31.55 -7.01 4.91
N SER A 701 -30.73 -7.81 4.24
CA SER A 701 -29.90 -8.86 4.88
C SER A 701 -28.82 -8.27 5.81
N GLY A 702 -28.71 -6.95 5.93
CA GLY A 702 -27.67 -6.26 6.67
C GLY A 702 -26.26 -6.37 6.07
N LEU A 703 -26.05 -7.24 5.06
CA LEU A 703 -24.77 -7.42 4.40
C LEU A 703 -24.40 -6.23 3.49
N GLU A 704 -25.37 -5.72 2.73
CA GLU A 704 -25.19 -4.63 1.77
C GLU A 704 -25.53 -3.28 2.40
N ALA A 705 -25.03 -3.03 3.60
CA ALA A 705 -25.26 -1.79 4.31
C ALA A 705 -23.94 -1.09 4.64
N LEU A 706 -23.92 0.21 4.37
CA LEU A 706 -22.83 1.11 4.72
C LEU A 706 -22.74 1.30 6.24
N PRO A 707 -21.59 1.70 6.77
CA PRO A 707 -21.38 1.94 8.19
C PRO A 707 -22.32 3.00 8.79
N PRO A 708 -22.54 3.00 10.10
CA PRO A 708 -23.36 4.02 10.78
C PRO A 708 -22.85 5.46 10.59
N SER A 709 -21.55 5.67 10.46
CA SER A 709 -20.90 6.95 10.18
C SER A 709 -21.46 7.64 8.93
N VAL A 710 -21.77 6.89 7.88
CA VAL A 710 -22.37 7.42 6.65
C VAL A 710 -23.73 8.07 6.92
N SER A 711 -24.52 7.53 7.84
CA SER A 711 -25.80 8.13 8.21
C SER A 711 -25.64 9.47 8.95
N LEU A 712 -24.53 9.67 9.66
CA LEU A 712 -24.18 10.95 10.28
C LEU A 712 -23.83 11.99 9.22
N VAL A 713 -23.01 11.62 8.24
CA VAL A 713 -22.67 12.47 7.09
C VAL A 713 -23.92 12.88 6.32
N ILE A 714 -24.83 11.95 6.02
CA ILE A 714 -26.12 12.25 5.38
C ILE A 714 -26.90 13.31 6.18
N ASN A 715 -26.98 13.18 7.51
CA ASN A 715 -27.71 14.14 8.33
C ASN A 715 -27.03 15.50 8.42
N GLN A 716 -25.70 15.53 8.42
CA GLN A 716 -24.93 16.75 8.37
C GLN A 716 -25.20 17.49 7.04
N ARG A 717 -24.98 16.84 5.88
CA ARG A 717 -25.23 17.42 4.56
C ARG A 717 -26.69 17.90 4.38
N ARG A 718 -27.64 17.11 4.88
CA ARG A 718 -29.04 17.51 4.88
C ARG A 718 -29.26 18.83 5.63
N ARG A 719 -28.65 19.02 6.81
CA ARG A 719 -28.74 20.25 7.61
C ARG A 719 -28.08 21.44 6.91
N GLU A 720 -26.89 21.25 6.37
CA GLU A 720 -26.17 22.28 5.60
C GLU A 720 -26.98 22.80 4.42
N GLN A 721 -27.77 21.94 3.76
CA GLN A 721 -28.66 22.30 2.64
C GLN A 721 -30.07 22.73 3.09
N GLY A 722 -30.39 22.80 4.38
CA GLY A 722 -31.68 23.17 4.90
C GLY A 722 -32.83 22.20 4.54
N LEU A 723 -32.54 20.97 4.14
CA LEU A 723 -33.53 20.02 3.65
C LEU A 723 -34.21 19.26 4.78
N SER A 724 -35.54 18.96 4.62
CA SER A 724 -36.25 18.10 5.55
C SER A 724 -35.88 16.62 5.39
N HIS A 725 -36.11 15.79 6.41
CA HIS A 725 -35.95 14.34 6.30
C HIS A 725 -36.85 13.71 5.22
N ALA A 726 -38.01 14.30 4.97
CA ALA A 726 -38.91 13.82 3.94
C ALA A 726 -38.37 14.11 2.51
N ALA A 727 -37.76 15.27 2.31
CA ALA A 727 -37.12 15.62 1.02
C ALA A 727 -35.97 14.69 0.68
N VAL A 728 -35.14 14.37 1.65
CA VAL A 728 -34.01 13.44 1.48
C VAL A 728 -34.46 11.96 1.46
N GLY A 729 -35.63 11.66 2.04
CA GLY A 729 -36.20 10.28 2.11
C GLY A 729 -35.50 9.38 3.11
N TYR A 730 -34.75 9.95 4.10
CA TYR A 730 -34.03 9.19 5.11
C TYR A 730 -34.16 9.82 6.50
N ARG A 731 -34.47 8.98 7.52
CA ARG A 731 -34.66 9.41 8.92
C ARG A 731 -33.74 8.72 9.94
N GLY A 732 -32.89 7.80 9.47
CA GLY A 732 -32.01 6.99 10.36
C GLY A 732 -30.75 7.78 10.73
N VAL A 733 -30.56 8.12 12.01
CA VAL A 733 -29.32 8.70 12.52
C VAL A 733 -28.56 7.63 13.29
N GLY A 734 -27.25 7.47 13.05
CA GLY A 734 -26.41 6.47 13.71
C GLY A 734 -26.75 5.01 13.38
N LYS A 735 -27.55 4.76 12.32
CA LYS A 735 -27.91 3.41 11.86
C LYS A 735 -27.26 3.10 10.52
N ARG A 736 -26.99 1.85 10.28
CA ARG A 736 -26.54 1.37 8.96
C ARG A 736 -27.61 1.66 7.90
N ILE A 737 -27.19 2.09 6.72
CA ILE A 737 -28.05 2.36 5.55
C ILE A 737 -27.68 1.43 4.41
N SER A 738 -28.69 0.86 3.70
CA SER A 738 -28.38 0.02 2.52
C SER A 738 -27.73 0.85 1.40
N CYS A 739 -26.81 0.22 0.66
CA CYS A 739 -26.12 0.87 -0.46
C CYS A 739 -27.10 1.48 -1.49
N SER A 740 -28.16 0.76 -1.87
CA SER A 740 -29.18 1.26 -2.80
C SER A 740 -29.92 2.49 -2.28
N ARG A 741 -30.23 2.52 -0.99
CA ARG A 741 -30.88 3.67 -0.36
C ARG A 741 -29.93 4.84 -0.21
N ALA A 742 -28.66 4.58 0.11
CA ALA A 742 -27.62 5.61 0.18
C ALA A 742 -27.38 6.26 -1.19
N ALA A 743 -27.36 5.49 -2.27
CA ALA A 743 -27.27 6.00 -3.63
C ALA A 743 -28.43 6.94 -3.99
N ALA A 744 -29.68 6.53 -3.69
CA ALA A 744 -30.85 7.37 -3.93
C ALA A 744 -30.86 8.65 -3.06
N VAL A 745 -30.29 8.60 -1.85
CA VAL A 745 -30.10 9.77 -0.98
C VAL A 745 -29.03 10.69 -1.54
N ALA A 746 -27.92 10.12 -2.02
CA ALA A 746 -26.81 10.87 -2.64
C ALA A 746 -27.27 11.68 -3.86
N GLU A 747 -28.08 11.07 -4.73
CA GLU A 747 -28.69 11.76 -5.87
C GLU A 747 -29.54 12.96 -5.45
N ARG A 748 -30.33 12.81 -4.39
CA ARG A 748 -31.20 13.89 -3.87
C ARG A 748 -30.43 15.03 -3.20
N LEU A 749 -29.28 14.71 -2.61
CA LEU A 749 -28.38 15.68 -1.99
C LEU A 749 -27.38 16.29 -2.99
N GLY A 750 -27.24 15.73 -4.20
CA GLY A 750 -26.18 16.10 -5.14
C GLY A 750 -24.78 15.80 -4.63
N ASP A 751 -24.63 14.82 -3.72
CA ASP A 751 -23.37 14.50 -3.05
C ASP A 751 -22.64 13.37 -3.78
N SER A 752 -21.57 13.73 -4.51
CA SER A 752 -20.75 12.80 -5.29
C SER A 752 -19.98 11.81 -4.43
N LEU A 753 -19.50 12.22 -3.25
CA LEU A 753 -18.74 11.38 -2.33
C LEU A 753 -19.63 10.28 -1.71
N LEU A 754 -20.85 10.68 -1.28
CA LEU A 754 -21.82 9.72 -0.77
C LEU A 754 -22.25 8.73 -1.87
N HIS A 755 -22.40 9.19 -3.12
CA HIS A 755 -22.68 8.32 -4.27
C HIS A 755 -21.53 7.33 -4.51
N GLN A 756 -20.29 7.78 -4.44
CA GLN A 756 -19.09 6.95 -4.54
C GLN A 756 -19.08 5.85 -3.49
N TRP A 757 -19.34 6.16 -2.22
CA TRP A 757 -19.42 5.16 -1.15
C TRP A 757 -20.54 4.14 -1.39
N ALA A 758 -21.71 4.59 -1.81
CA ALA A 758 -22.87 3.73 -2.05
C ALA A 758 -22.65 2.76 -3.24
N THR A 759 -21.84 3.16 -4.22
CA THR A 759 -21.53 2.39 -5.43
C THR A 759 -20.16 1.72 -5.41
N SER A 760 -19.43 1.79 -4.29
CA SER A 760 -18.10 1.20 -4.12
C SER A 760 -18.08 -0.32 -4.30
N ASN A 761 -16.89 -0.88 -4.56
CA ASN A 761 -16.69 -2.33 -4.65
C ASN A 761 -16.59 -3.02 -3.27
N LEU A 762 -16.89 -2.32 -2.18
CA LEU A 762 -16.73 -2.80 -0.81
C LEU A 762 -18.05 -3.21 -0.15
N LEU A 763 -17.94 -4.22 0.73
CA LEU A 763 -18.90 -4.53 1.78
C LEU A 763 -18.27 -4.23 3.13
N TRP A 764 -19.08 -3.84 4.11
CA TRP A 764 -18.68 -3.65 5.49
C TRP A 764 -19.27 -4.76 6.35
N GLU A 765 -18.42 -5.74 6.68
CA GLU A 765 -18.83 -6.98 7.35
C GLU A 765 -18.36 -7.00 8.80
N ARG A 766 -19.18 -7.58 9.68
CA ARG A 766 -18.79 -7.79 11.08
C ARG A 766 -17.80 -8.95 11.19
N ILE A 767 -16.77 -8.76 12.01
CA ILE A 767 -15.94 -9.86 12.51
C ILE A 767 -16.80 -10.74 13.40
N VAL A 768 -16.82 -12.03 13.10
CA VAL A 768 -17.54 -13.05 13.87
C VAL A 768 -16.66 -13.65 14.95
N SER A 769 -15.40 -13.95 14.61
CA SER A 769 -14.43 -14.52 15.55
C SER A 769 -12.99 -14.16 15.15
N ILE A 770 -12.15 -14.05 16.18
CA ILE A 770 -10.69 -13.96 16.07
C ILE A 770 -10.14 -15.08 16.96
N THR A 771 -9.45 -16.05 16.38
CA THR A 771 -8.92 -17.22 17.10
C THR A 771 -7.43 -17.42 16.83
N PRO A 772 -6.57 -17.64 17.85
CA PRO A 772 -5.16 -17.95 17.65
C PRO A 772 -5.00 -19.34 17.02
N GLU A 773 -4.06 -19.49 16.06
CA GLU A 773 -3.79 -20.74 15.34
C GLU A 773 -2.35 -21.27 15.45
N GLY A 774 -1.50 -20.63 16.24
CA GLY A 774 -0.12 -21.04 16.40
C GLY A 774 0.84 -20.24 15.52
N GLU A 775 2.00 -20.81 15.22
CA GLU A 775 3.07 -20.19 14.46
C GLU A 775 3.13 -20.78 13.04
N GLU A 776 3.08 -19.92 12.02
CA GLU A 776 3.16 -20.32 10.62
C GLU A 776 4.10 -19.39 9.82
N PRO A 777 4.67 -19.89 8.69
CA PRO A 777 5.38 -19.04 7.76
C PRO A 777 4.45 -17.99 7.17
N VAL A 778 4.91 -16.72 7.14
CA VAL A 778 4.12 -15.58 6.67
C VAL A 778 4.84 -14.78 5.58
N TRP A 779 4.08 -14.11 4.76
CA TRP A 779 4.53 -13.33 3.59
C TRP A 779 3.90 -11.95 3.58
N ASP A 780 4.57 -11.04 2.88
CA ASP A 780 4.11 -9.71 2.58
C ASP A 780 4.26 -9.41 1.08
N LEU A 781 3.36 -8.58 0.54
CA LEU A 781 3.38 -8.12 -0.84
C LEU A 781 3.68 -6.62 -0.88
N VAL A 782 4.62 -6.21 -1.72
CA VAL A 782 4.87 -4.81 -2.04
C VAL A 782 4.14 -4.45 -3.32
N ILE A 783 3.23 -3.47 -3.28
CA ILE A 783 2.35 -3.13 -4.39
C ILE A 783 2.59 -1.68 -4.82
N GLU A 784 2.64 -1.47 -6.13
CA GLU A 784 2.92 -0.17 -6.73
C GLU A 784 1.76 0.81 -6.53
N GLY A 785 2.07 2.00 -6.01
CA GLY A 785 1.14 3.14 -5.92
C GLY A 785 0.05 3.03 -4.84
N VAL A 786 -0.21 1.84 -4.28
CA VAL A 786 -1.19 1.60 -3.22
C VAL A 786 -0.63 0.66 -2.16
N HIS A 787 -1.04 0.88 -0.90
CA HIS A 787 -0.50 0.13 0.24
C HIS A 787 -1.51 -0.90 0.77
N ASN A 788 -2.23 -1.58 -0.12
CA ASN A 788 -3.25 -2.55 0.25
C ASN A 788 -3.45 -3.59 -0.84
N PHE A 789 -4.11 -4.70 -0.50
CA PHE A 789 -4.54 -5.71 -1.46
C PHE A 789 -5.73 -6.52 -0.92
N VAL A 790 -6.36 -7.29 -1.82
CA VAL A 790 -7.48 -8.17 -1.46
C VAL A 790 -6.96 -9.59 -1.19
N ALA A 791 -7.05 -10.01 0.07
CA ALA A 791 -6.61 -11.31 0.57
C ALA A 791 -7.82 -12.14 1.03
N ASN A 792 -8.07 -13.30 0.43
CA ASN A 792 -9.27 -14.12 0.69
C ASN A 792 -10.59 -13.32 0.61
N GLY A 793 -10.63 -12.25 -0.22
CA GLY A 793 -11.77 -11.36 -0.36
C GLY A 793 -11.93 -10.33 0.77
N ILE A 794 -10.94 -10.15 1.64
CA ILE A 794 -10.87 -9.13 2.69
C ILE A 794 -9.82 -8.09 2.27
N VAL A 795 -10.07 -6.81 2.50
CA VAL A 795 -9.12 -5.73 2.18
C VAL A 795 -8.14 -5.59 3.34
N VAL A 796 -6.86 -5.74 3.05
CA VAL A 796 -5.77 -5.72 4.04
C VAL A 796 -4.66 -4.80 3.57
N HIS A 797 -3.88 -4.28 4.52
CA HIS A 797 -2.73 -3.40 4.24
C HIS A 797 -1.48 -4.24 3.92
N ASN A 798 -0.58 -3.72 3.11
CA ASN A 798 0.77 -4.26 2.98
C ASN A 798 1.71 -3.54 3.95
N SER A 799 2.68 -4.27 4.51
CA SER A 799 3.52 -3.76 5.59
C SER A 799 4.71 -2.94 5.11
N GLY A 800 5.22 -2.08 6.02
CA GLY A 800 6.63 -1.80 6.08
C GLY A 800 7.18 -0.72 5.18
N GLU A 801 6.49 0.40 5.01
CA GLU A 801 7.06 1.54 4.30
C GLU A 801 8.30 2.12 5.01
N ILE A 802 8.33 2.08 6.35
CA ILE A 802 9.50 2.50 7.15
C ILE A 802 10.71 1.63 6.80
N GLU A 803 10.54 0.29 6.82
CA GLU A 803 11.62 -0.61 6.48
C GLU A 803 12.04 -0.50 5.01
N GLN A 804 11.10 -0.37 4.09
CA GLN A 804 11.42 -0.23 2.66
C GLN A 804 12.19 1.05 2.39
N THR A 805 11.82 2.14 3.06
CA THR A 805 12.43 3.46 2.88
C THR A 805 13.80 3.57 3.54
N ALA A 806 14.00 2.94 4.72
CA ALA A 806 15.27 2.96 5.44
C ALA A 806 16.38 2.18 4.70
N ASP A 807 17.59 2.69 4.75
CA ASP A 807 18.79 2.01 4.23
C ASP A 807 19.39 1.08 5.28
N VAL A 808 19.35 1.50 6.56
CA VAL A 808 19.80 0.71 7.70
C VAL A 808 18.70 0.70 8.77
N VAL A 809 18.44 -0.48 9.36
CA VAL A 809 17.53 -0.64 10.50
C VAL A 809 18.27 -1.31 11.64
N LEU A 810 18.32 -0.63 12.78
CA LEU A 810 18.97 -1.07 14.01
C LEU A 810 17.94 -1.39 15.07
N PHE A 811 18.12 -2.50 15.80
CA PHE A 811 17.33 -2.81 16.97
C PHE A 811 18.22 -2.83 18.21
N LEU A 812 17.69 -2.28 19.32
CA LEU A 812 18.30 -2.42 20.63
C LEU A 812 17.55 -3.51 21.41
N TYR A 813 18.31 -4.44 21.96
CA TYR A 813 17.78 -5.53 22.77
C TYR A 813 18.53 -5.65 24.09
N ARG A 814 17.75 -5.76 25.18
CA ARG A 814 18.21 -6.02 26.53
C ARG A 814 17.33 -7.07 27.20
N GLU A 815 17.93 -8.12 27.72
CA GLU A 815 17.19 -9.26 28.27
C GLU A 815 16.38 -8.88 29.54
N ASP A 816 16.89 -7.99 30.35
CA ASP A 816 16.32 -7.62 31.66
C ASP A 816 15.24 -6.53 31.60
N ALA A 817 14.98 -5.93 30.43
CA ALA A 817 14.04 -4.80 30.31
C ALA A 817 12.57 -5.16 30.61
N GLY A 818 12.20 -6.43 30.62
CA GLY A 818 10.83 -6.91 30.92
C GLY A 818 10.58 -7.25 32.40
N SER A 819 11.63 -7.42 33.19
CA SER A 819 11.52 -7.71 34.66
C SER A 819 11.50 -6.44 35.50
N GLU A 820 12.05 -5.33 34.96
CA GLU A 820 12.15 -4.06 35.69
C GLU A 820 10.80 -3.28 35.74
N GLU A 821 9.95 -3.36 34.70
CA GLU A 821 8.61 -2.70 34.72
C GLU A 821 7.68 -3.30 35.80
N ASN A 822 7.79 -4.61 36.09
CA ASN A 822 7.04 -5.25 37.17
C ASN A 822 7.63 -4.96 38.55
N ALA A 823 8.93 -4.68 38.66
CA ALA A 823 9.60 -4.36 39.93
C ALA A 823 9.36 -2.90 40.35
N GLU A 824 9.12 -1.96 39.45
CA GLU A 824 8.78 -0.58 39.80
C GLU A 824 7.29 -0.45 40.27
N GLU A 825 6.39 -1.29 39.76
CA GLU A 825 5.01 -1.38 40.29
C GLU A 825 4.92 -2.11 41.66
N GLU A 826 5.78 -3.08 41.95
CA GLU A 826 5.83 -3.81 43.22
C GLU A 826 6.69 -3.15 44.30
N SER A 827 7.62 -2.25 43.96
CA SER A 827 8.59 -1.68 44.89
C SER A 827 8.13 -0.42 45.68
N GLN A 828 6.83 -0.13 45.73
CA GLN A 828 6.29 0.76 46.78
C GLN A 828 6.26 0.13 48.19
N GLY A 829 6.85 -1.06 48.34
CA GLY A 829 6.96 -1.71 49.60
C GLY A 829 8.20 -2.62 49.70
N LEU A 830 9.20 -2.17 50.49
CA LEU A 830 10.26 -2.95 51.15
C LEU A 830 11.38 -3.57 50.29
N GLY A 831 12.60 -3.07 50.50
CA GLY A 831 13.87 -3.78 50.34
C GLY A 831 14.68 -3.58 49.07
N GLN A 832 15.72 -2.76 49.16
CA GLN A 832 16.76 -2.52 48.13
C GLN A 832 17.36 -3.82 47.59
N GLN A 833 16.92 -4.24 46.39
CA GLN A 833 17.78 -4.95 45.47
C GLN A 833 18.36 -3.94 44.50
N THR A 834 19.65 -3.64 44.59
CA THR A 834 20.40 -2.77 43.68
C THR A 834 20.46 -3.43 42.30
N ALA A 835 19.61 -2.98 41.35
CA ALA A 835 19.75 -3.37 39.97
C ALA A 835 21.15 -3.02 39.44
N PRO A 836 21.76 -3.83 38.56
CA PRO A 836 23.12 -3.58 38.07
C PRO A 836 23.19 -2.23 37.39
N LEU A 837 24.22 -1.45 37.69
CA LEU A 837 24.44 -0.09 37.14
C LEU A 837 24.88 -0.11 35.68
N VAL A 838 25.28 -1.27 35.15
CA VAL A 838 25.79 -1.49 33.80
C VAL A 838 25.06 -2.68 33.19
N HIS A 839 24.50 -2.50 32.00
CA HIS A 839 23.75 -3.53 31.29
C HIS A 839 24.35 -3.80 29.90
N GLU A 840 24.51 -5.07 29.58
CA GLU A 840 24.82 -5.48 28.22
C GLU A 840 23.61 -5.25 27.32
N THR A 841 23.81 -4.47 26.26
CA THR A 841 22.78 -4.18 25.28
C THR A 841 23.24 -4.62 23.90
N GLU A 842 22.52 -5.55 23.30
CA GLU A 842 22.81 -6.02 21.96
C GLU A 842 22.23 -5.05 20.93
N ILE A 843 23.07 -4.58 20.01
CA ILE A 843 22.69 -3.78 18.85
C ILE A 843 22.61 -4.72 17.66
N ILE A 844 21.41 -4.89 17.09
CA ILE A 844 21.14 -5.82 15.99
C ILE A 844 20.94 -4.99 14.71
N ILE A 845 21.80 -5.18 13.71
CA ILE A 845 21.63 -4.65 12.36
C ILE A 845 20.66 -5.57 11.62
N GLY A 846 19.36 -5.25 11.65
CA GLY A 846 18.33 -6.08 11.05
C GLY A 846 18.22 -5.90 9.55
N LYS A 847 18.59 -4.71 9.04
CA LYS A 847 18.65 -4.39 7.60
C LYS A 847 19.85 -3.50 7.32
N GLN A 848 20.53 -3.77 6.22
CA GLN A 848 21.56 -2.91 5.62
C GLN A 848 21.55 -3.12 4.11
N ARG A 849 21.37 -2.04 3.33
CA ARG A 849 21.31 -2.15 1.86
C ARG A 849 22.66 -2.45 1.24
N ASN A 850 23.72 -1.88 1.81
CA ASN A 850 25.06 -1.90 1.23
C ASN A 850 26.07 -2.68 2.07
N GLY A 851 25.61 -3.59 2.97
CA GLY A 851 26.50 -4.35 3.82
C GLY A 851 25.81 -5.53 4.52
N PRO A 852 26.55 -6.28 5.35
CA PRO A 852 26.05 -7.46 6.06
C PRO A 852 25.12 -7.07 7.20
N THR A 853 24.17 -7.93 7.53
CA THR A 853 23.42 -7.91 8.80
C THR A 853 24.18 -8.67 9.88
N GLY A 854 23.96 -8.32 11.14
CA GLY A 854 24.62 -8.97 12.26
C GLY A 854 24.27 -8.30 13.58
N SER A 855 25.01 -8.62 14.64
CA SER A 855 24.83 -7.96 15.93
C SER A 855 26.15 -7.81 16.67
N PHE A 856 26.20 -6.83 17.57
CA PHE A 856 27.32 -6.58 18.48
C PHE A 856 26.77 -6.04 19.80
N THR A 857 27.56 -6.13 20.87
CA THR A 857 27.15 -5.72 22.20
C THR A 857 27.83 -4.41 22.59
N LEU A 858 27.07 -3.50 23.22
CA LEU A 858 27.56 -2.31 23.90
C LEU A 858 27.17 -2.37 25.37
N LEU A 859 27.93 -1.70 26.24
CA LEU A 859 27.61 -1.52 27.66
C LEU A 859 26.78 -0.26 27.86
N PHE A 860 25.58 -0.40 28.39
CA PHE A 860 24.74 0.72 28.76
C PHE A 860 24.93 1.06 30.24
N HIS A 861 25.46 2.24 30.54
CA HIS A 861 25.60 2.77 31.87
C HIS A 861 24.38 3.58 32.28
N ARG A 862 23.50 2.97 33.10
CA ARG A 862 22.24 3.58 33.56
C ARG A 862 22.49 4.87 34.35
N ALA A 863 23.57 4.92 35.15
CA ALA A 863 23.88 6.04 36.04
C ALA A 863 24.05 7.38 35.27
N TYR A 864 24.72 7.37 34.12
CA TYR A 864 24.99 8.56 33.30
C TYR A 864 24.44 8.44 31.86
N THR A 865 23.53 7.48 31.65
CA THR A 865 22.73 7.32 30.42
C THR A 865 23.55 7.27 29.12
N SER A 866 24.71 6.62 29.12
CA SER A 866 25.63 6.55 27.99
C SER A 866 25.98 5.11 27.62
N PHE A 867 26.28 4.90 26.33
CA PHE A 867 26.79 3.65 25.81
C PHE A 867 28.31 3.70 25.69
N GLU A 868 28.98 2.59 26.02
CA GLU A 868 30.43 2.38 25.89
C GLU A 868 30.70 1.05 25.15
N GLU A 869 31.91 0.91 24.56
CA GLU A 869 32.31 -0.33 23.92
C GLU A 869 32.52 -1.46 24.91
N TYR A 870 32.13 -2.68 24.51
CA TYR A 870 32.37 -3.90 25.28
C TYR A 870 33.74 -4.50 24.86
N TYR A 871 34.71 -4.46 25.74
CA TYR A 871 36.02 -5.08 25.53
C TYR A 871 36.06 -6.47 26.20
N VAL A 872 36.23 -7.53 25.43
CA VAL A 872 36.57 -8.85 25.96
C VAL A 872 38.07 -8.86 26.21
N ALA A 873 38.48 -9.14 27.46
CA ALA A 873 39.89 -9.25 27.81
C ALA A 873 40.56 -10.37 26.99
N GLY A 874 41.37 -10.03 25.98
CA GLY A 874 42.07 -10.98 25.10
C GLY A 874 42.30 -10.47 23.67
N GLU A 875 41.56 -9.47 23.19
CA GLU A 875 41.85 -8.83 21.92
C GLU A 875 42.53 -7.48 22.16
N GLY A 876 43.81 -7.38 21.75
CA GLY A 876 44.72 -6.27 22.05
C GLY A 876 44.09 -4.88 21.89
N GLY A 877 43.82 -4.25 23.01
CA GLY A 877 43.42 -2.85 23.07
C GLY A 877 44.63 -1.96 22.80
N PRO A 878 44.48 -0.80 22.14
CA PRO A 878 45.57 0.14 22.00
C PRO A 878 45.93 0.74 23.37
N THR A 879 47.18 0.62 23.72
CA THR A 879 47.79 1.42 24.79
C THR A 879 47.67 2.90 24.44
N PHE A 880 46.99 3.68 25.28
CA PHE A 880 46.90 5.13 25.24
C PHE A 880 48.26 5.77 25.59
#